data_d5a4f2edb70b89859bb301cf9008c316
#
_entry.id   d5a4f2edb70b89859bb301cf9008c316
#
_cell.length_a   1.000
_cell.length_b   1.000
_cell.length_c   1.000
_cell.angle_alpha   90.00
_cell.angle_beta   90.00
_cell.angle_gamma   90.00
#
_symmetry.space_group_name_H-M   'P 1'
#
loop_
_entity.id
_entity.type
_entity.pdbx_description
1 polymer ?
#
loop_
_entity_poly.entity_id
_entity_poly.type
_entity_poly.pdbx_seq_one_letter_code
_entity_poly.pdbx_strand_id
1 'polypeptide(L)'
;MGTPLLELSQLGRRFVTGGVEIPVLKGINLTIHAGEMVAIVGASGSGKSTLMNILGCLDRPSEGSYKVNGQETGALSSDELARLRREYFGFIFQRYHLMPHLSATQNTEIPAVYSGVKKAQRRARAQELLARLGLEDRQDHRPNQLSGGQQQRVSIARALMNGGDVILADEPTGALDSKSGQEMMNILQELHGRGHTIILVTHDMQVAGNAERIIEISDGEIIRDQPNPNAVAKDKAVLPEKPLGEGEGNPLQAHWGRFAEAFKMALIAMASHRMRTLLTMLGIIIGITSVVSVVALGQGARQKVINDISSMGTNVIDVYPGKDWGDEDAGSIYTLVPSDMEALKSQVYVDSATPGTSDNELVRYRNIKANASIKGVGEQYFRVRGYEIEKGAAFDADDVKRQAQVVVIDQNTSKKFFAKEDPIGKILFIGTLPCQVIGVTKEKDSPFGSNQNLELWMPYSAAMSRLLGQTYFSSITVRVREGVSNQIAEQSIIKLLKQRHGVKDFYTNSSDSILKTVKKTTATLTLMISAIAVISLVVGGIGVMNIMLVSVTERTHEIGIRMAVGARQDDILQQFLIESVLVCLLGGSIGIVFSYGVGVVFAMFVKSFAMKFSILSIVSAFFCSSLIGIVFGFLPARNAARLDPIEALARE
;
A
#
# COMPACT_ATOMS: atom_id res chain seq x y z
N MET A 1 49.87 25.98 -28.74
CA MET A 1 48.39 26.06 -28.71
C MET A 1 47.94 24.88 -27.86
N GLY A 2 47.11 25.12 -26.82
CA GLY A 2 46.58 24.05 -25.96
C GLY A 2 45.66 23.12 -26.75
N THR A 3 45.34 21.94 -26.21
CA THR A 3 44.33 21.04 -26.79
C THR A 3 42.93 21.66 -26.69
N PRO A 4 42.14 21.68 -27.80
CA PRO A 4 40.79 22.22 -27.76
C PRO A 4 39.92 21.37 -26.80
N LEU A 5 39.27 22.04 -25.86
CA LEU A 5 38.38 21.41 -24.88
C LEU A 5 36.93 21.47 -25.33
N LEU A 6 36.48 22.63 -25.84
CA LEU A 6 35.15 22.83 -26.40
C LEU A 6 35.27 23.33 -27.83
N GLU A 7 34.58 22.70 -28.77
CA GLU A 7 34.60 23.03 -30.18
C GLU A 7 33.17 23.15 -30.73
N LEU A 8 32.81 24.34 -31.20
CA LEU A 8 31.53 24.65 -31.87
C LEU A 8 31.80 24.95 -33.34
N SER A 9 31.09 24.30 -34.24
CA SER A 9 31.21 24.52 -35.68
C SER A 9 29.83 24.74 -36.29
N GLN A 10 29.61 25.93 -36.86
CA GLN A 10 28.35 26.35 -37.51
C GLN A 10 27.12 26.07 -36.65
N LEU A 11 27.24 26.28 -35.33
CA LEU A 11 26.21 25.95 -34.38
C LEU A 11 25.05 26.92 -34.44
N GLY A 12 23.83 26.41 -34.61
CA GLY A 12 22.60 27.18 -34.57
C GLY A 12 21.59 26.61 -33.57
N ARG A 13 20.77 27.50 -33.02
CA ARG A 13 19.65 27.12 -32.14
C ARG A 13 18.39 27.86 -32.52
N ARG A 14 17.30 27.14 -32.76
CA ARG A 14 15.97 27.68 -33.07
C ARG A 14 14.98 27.17 -32.02
N PHE A 15 14.09 28.02 -31.58
CA PHE A 15 12.95 27.68 -30.74
C PHE A 15 11.66 27.79 -31.57
N VAL A 16 10.72 26.90 -31.34
CA VAL A 16 9.39 26.90 -31.98
C VAL A 16 8.38 27.46 -31.00
N THR A 17 7.82 28.61 -31.28
CA THR A 17 6.79 29.24 -30.45
C THR A 17 5.58 29.56 -31.32
N GLY A 18 4.40 28.96 -31.01
CA GLY A 18 3.18 29.18 -31.80
C GLY A 18 3.28 28.77 -33.28
N GLY A 19 4.16 27.79 -33.61
CA GLY A 19 4.39 27.35 -34.99
C GLY A 19 5.36 28.20 -35.79
N VAL A 20 5.97 29.23 -35.19
CA VAL A 20 7.00 30.09 -35.82
C VAL A 20 8.37 29.69 -35.28
N GLU A 21 9.33 29.44 -36.16
CA GLU A 21 10.72 29.21 -35.78
C GLU A 21 11.43 30.54 -35.53
N ILE A 22 11.98 30.69 -34.34
CA ILE A 22 12.75 31.89 -33.93
C ILE A 22 14.22 31.45 -33.78
N PRO A 23 15.11 31.88 -34.68
CA PRO A 23 16.55 31.61 -34.57
C PRO A 23 17.13 32.50 -33.46
N VAL A 24 17.73 31.86 -32.43
CA VAL A 24 18.37 32.53 -31.29
C VAL A 24 19.89 32.51 -31.43
N LEU A 25 20.47 31.45 -32.00
CA LEU A 25 21.89 31.36 -32.34
C LEU A 25 22.02 31.00 -33.82
N LYS A 26 23.00 31.63 -34.49
CA LYS A 26 23.19 31.56 -35.95
C LYS A 26 24.67 31.34 -36.27
N GLY A 27 25.02 30.12 -36.75
CA GLY A 27 26.33 29.81 -37.30
C GLY A 27 27.52 30.09 -36.37
N ILE A 28 27.36 29.86 -35.07
CA ILE A 28 28.41 30.08 -34.07
C ILE A 28 29.61 29.18 -34.34
N ASN A 29 30.78 29.75 -34.49
CA ASN A 29 32.07 29.08 -34.54
C ASN A 29 32.90 29.54 -33.35
N LEU A 30 33.25 28.62 -32.44
CA LEU A 30 33.99 28.97 -31.23
C LEU A 30 34.84 27.78 -30.78
N THR A 31 36.10 28.03 -30.46
CA THR A 31 36.97 27.03 -29.82
C THR A 31 37.49 27.57 -28.50
N ILE A 32 37.33 26.83 -27.42
CA ILE A 32 37.85 27.16 -26.09
C ILE A 32 38.86 26.08 -25.70
N HIS A 33 40.05 26.51 -25.28
CA HIS A 33 41.12 25.61 -24.88
C HIS A 33 41.13 25.36 -23.37
N ALA A 34 41.72 24.26 -22.96
CA ALA A 34 41.87 23.94 -21.56
C ALA A 34 42.66 25.03 -20.82
N GLY A 35 42.14 25.47 -19.67
CA GLY A 35 42.75 26.48 -18.82
C GLY A 35 42.59 27.93 -19.35
N GLU A 36 41.69 28.19 -20.29
CA GLU A 36 41.33 29.57 -20.68
C GLU A 36 40.31 30.19 -19.71
N MET A 37 40.40 31.50 -19.50
CA MET A 37 39.35 32.29 -18.87
C MET A 37 38.70 33.20 -19.92
N VAL A 38 37.47 32.90 -20.30
CA VAL A 38 36.73 33.56 -21.39
C VAL A 38 35.51 34.28 -20.85
N ALA A 39 35.28 35.53 -21.25
CA ALA A 39 34.05 36.25 -20.98
C ALA A 39 33.17 36.33 -22.24
N ILE A 40 31.91 35.93 -22.13
CA ILE A 40 30.89 36.09 -23.15
C ILE A 40 30.01 37.28 -22.77
N VAL A 41 30.06 38.35 -23.57
CA VAL A 41 29.35 39.60 -23.32
C VAL A 41 28.35 39.93 -24.42
N GLY A 42 27.37 40.77 -24.13
CA GLY A 42 26.37 41.25 -25.10
C GLY A 42 25.11 41.77 -24.40
N ALA A 43 24.23 42.42 -25.16
CA ALA A 43 22.97 42.95 -24.65
C ALA A 43 22.02 41.83 -24.13
N SER A 44 21.02 42.21 -23.34
CA SER A 44 19.95 41.25 -22.95
C SER A 44 19.23 40.73 -24.20
N GLY A 45 18.96 39.43 -24.27
CA GLY A 45 18.33 38.81 -25.44
C GLY A 45 19.27 38.45 -26.59
N SER A 46 20.59 38.73 -26.52
CA SER A 46 21.54 38.44 -27.60
C SER A 46 21.88 36.94 -27.79
N GLY A 47 21.38 36.03 -26.95
CA GLY A 47 21.62 34.59 -27.04
C GLY A 47 22.68 34.04 -26.07
N LYS A 48 23.26 34.86 -25.16
CA LYS A 48 24.31 34.44 -24.21
C LYS A 48 23.93 33.22 -23.33
N SER A 49 22.79 33.29 -22.67
CA SER A 49 22.32 32.20 -21.80
C SER A 49 21.99 30.95 -22.61
N THR A 50 21.49 31.10 -23.84
CA THR A 50 21.26 29.95 -24.75
C THR A 50 22.58 29.32 -25.13
N LEU A 51 23.60 30.10 -25.47
CA LEU A 51 24.93 29.58 -25.77
C LEU A 51 25.53 28.86 -24.53
N MET A 52 25.43 29.45 -23.35
CA MET A 52 25.91 28.84 -22.10
C MET A 52 25.22 27.54 -21.81
N ASN A 53 23.89 27.44 -22.02
CA ASN A 53 23.14 26.20 -21.83
C ASN A 53 23.60 25.07 -22.78
N ILE A 54 23.93 25.43 -24.03
CA ILE A 54 24.50 24.45 -24.98
C ILE A 54 25.92 24.07 -24.57
N LEU A 55 26.78 25.04 -24.22
CA LEU A 55 28.12 24.76 -23.73
C LEU A 55 28.11 23.82 -22.51
N GLY A 56 27.17 24.02 -21.62
CA GLY A 56 26.97 23.16 -20.42
C GLY A 56 26.22 21.85 -20.67
N CYS A 57 25.94 21.49 -21.92
CA CYS A 57 25.15 20.31 -22.26
C CYS A 57 23.74 20.25 -21.58
N LEU A 58 23.18 21.41 -21.23
CA LEU A 58 21.80 21.57 -20.76
C LEU A 58 20.80 21.57 -21.91
N ASP A 59 21.20 22.18 -23.05
CA ASP A 59 20.45 22.25 -24.31
C ASP A 59 21.22 21.58 -25.44
N ARG A 60 20.53 21.35 -26.55
CA ARG A 60 21.09 20.77 -27.76
C ARG A 60 21.05 21.81 -28.90
N PRO A 61 22.07 21.82 -29.74
CA PRO A 61 22.00 22.65 -30.96
C PRO A 61 20.90 22.11 -31.90
N SER A 62 20.27 23.02 -32.65
CA SER A 62 19.32 22.62 -33.71
C SER A 62 20.07 22.28 -35.01
N GLU A 63 21.25 22.86 -35.23
CA GLU A 63 22.11 22.63 -36.38
C GLU A 63 23.58 22.84 -35.99
N GLY A 64 24.49 22.33 -36.81
CA GLY A 64 25.93 22.39 -36.55
C GLY A 64 26.44 21.26 -35.66
N SER A 65 27.66 21.39 -35.17
CA SER A 65 28.35 20.40 -34.35
C SER A 65 28.87 21.05 -33.06
N TYR A 66 28.76 20.33 -31.95
CA TYR A 66 29.38 20.68 -30.67
C TYR A 66 30.12 19.48 -30.07
N LYS A 67 31.41 19.67 -29.79
CA LYS A 67 32.26 18.65 -29.20
C LYS A 67 32.82 19.09 -27.86
N VAL A 68 32.79 18.17 -26.89
CA VAL A 68 33.42 18.32 -25.58
C VAL A 68 34.57 17.32 -25.50
N ASN A 69 35.78 17.79 -25.33
CA ASN A 69 37.00 16.99 -25.32
C ASN A 69 37.05 15.97 -26.50
N GLY A 70 36.69 16.46 -27.71
CA GLY A 70 36.62 15.64 -28.93
C GLY A 70 35.38 14.77 -29.10
N GLN A 71 34.53 14.63 -28.09
CA GLN A 71 33.29 13.85 -28.17
C GLN A 71 32.13 14.70 -28.70
N GLU A 72 31.51 14.28 -29.82
CA GLU A 72 30.33 14.93 -30.39
C GLU A 72 29.11 14.78 -29.49
N THR A 73 28.43 15.91 -29.19
CA THR A 73 27.28 15.91 -28.24
C THR A 73 25.92 15.74 -28.90
N GLY A 74 25.79 16.03 -30.18
CA GLY A 74 24.52 16.09 -30.90
C GLY A 74 23.76 14.76 -30.92
N ALA A 75 24.49 13.63 -30.98
CA ALA A 75 23.92 12.27 -31.02
C ALA A 75 23.76 11.61 -29.64
N LEU A 76 24.24 12.25 -28.56
CA LEU A 76 24.21 11.66 -27.22
C LEU A 76 22.79 11.64 -26.64
N SER A 77 22.48 10.60 -25.88
CA SER A 77 21.27 10.51 -25.07
C SER A 77 21.27 11.53 -23.92
N SER A 78 20.11 11.79 -23.32
CA SER A 78 20.01 12.69 -22.16
C SER A 78 20.86 12.23 -20.97
N ASP A 79 21.00 10.92 -20.78
CA ASP A 79 21.83 10.34 -19.70
C ASP A 79 23.34 10.48 -20.00
N GLU A 80 23.74 10.40 -21.26
CA GLU A 80 25.13 10.64 -21.67
C GLU A 80 25.49 12.12 -21.52
N LEU A 81 24.58 13.05 -21.88
CA LEU A 81 24.76 14.47 -21.60
C LEU A 81 24.82 14.75 -20.08
N ALA A 82 24.02 14.06 -19.28
CA ALA A 82 24.09 14.15 -17.80
C ALA A 82 25.45 13.66 -17.29
N ARG A 83 26.03 12.62 -17.92
CA ARG A 83 27.39 12.17 -17.60
C ARG A 83 28.42 13.25 -17.90
N LEU A 84 28.40 13.87 -19.10
CA LEU A 84 29.30 14.95 -19.44
C LEU A 84 29.20 16.12 -18.46
N ARG A 85 27.97 16.48 -18.05
CA ARG A 85 27.77 17.54 -17.03
C ARG A 85 28.48 17.19 -15.71
N ARG A 86 28.40 15.95 -15.26
CA ARG A 86 29.05 15.51 -14.01
C ARG A 86 30.57 15.48 -14.10
N GLU A 87 31.10 15.09 -15.27
CA GLU A 87 32.54 14.84 -15.45
C GLU A 87 33.31 16.14 -15.75
N TYR A 88 32.74 17.02 -16.56
CA TYR A 88 33.46 18.18 -17.10
C TYR A 88 32.99 19.51 -16.55
N PHE A 89 31.70 19.65 -16.17
CA PHE A 89 31.11 20.97 -15.94
C PHE A 89 30.78 21.24 -14.46
N GLY A 90 31.17 22.45 -14.00
CA GLY A 90 30.68 23.04 -12.76
C GLY A 90 29.82 24.28 -13.06
N PHE A 91 28.59 24.33 -12.57
CA PHE A 91 27.66 25.43 -12.81
C PHE A 91 27.60 26.38 -11.62
N ILE A 92 27.76 27.66 -11.87
CA ILE A 92 27.57 28.76 -10.95
C ILE A 92 26.46 29.65 -11.53
N PHE A 93 25.29 29.58 -10.95
CA PHE A 93 24.09 30.29 -11.42
C PHE A 93 23.95 31.67 -10.78
N GLN A 94 23.25 32.58 -11.42
CA GLN A 94 22.99 33.94 -10.96
C GLN A 94 22.22 33.98 -9.62
N ARG A 95 21.22 33.09 -9.42
CA ARG A 95 20.38 32.98 -8.20
C ARG A 95 20.79 31.84 -7.26
N TYR A 96 22.05 31.43 -7.23
CA TYR A 96 22.64 30.40 -6.42
C TYR A 96 22.04 28.99 -6.63
N HIS A 97 20.73 28.86 -6.81
CA HIS A 97 19.99 27.60 -7.00
C HIS A 97 20.38 26.52 -6.01
N LEU A 98 20.34 26.88 -4.71
CA LEU A 98 20.54 25.94 -3.62
C LEU A 98 19.21 25.33 -3.19
N MET A 99 19.23 24.05 -2.81
CA MET A 99 18.05 23.37 -2.28
C MET A 99 17.77 23.87 -0.85
N PRO A 100 16.59 24.47 -0.58
CA PRO A 100 16.34 25.20 0.67
C PRO A 100 16.27 24.30 1.90
N HIS A 101 15.96 23.02 1.72
CA HIS A 101 15.83 22.02 2.79
C HIS A 101 17.14 21.29 3.10
N LEU A 102 18.20 21.49 2.30
CA LEU A 102 19.52 20.89 2.49
C LEU A 102 20.49 21.86 3.14
N SER A 103 21.46 21.35 3.94
CA SER A 103 22.55 22.14 4.48
C SER A 103 23.57 22.54 3.40
N ALA A 104 24.50 23.43 3.71
CA ALA A 104 25.61 23.80 2.82
C ALA A 104 26.40 22.56 2.37
N THR A 105 26.79 21.69 3.30
CA THR A 105 27.47 20.42 2.98
C THR A 105 26.64 19.55 2.05
N GLN A 106 25.34 19.36 2.34
CA GLN A 106 24.47 18.53 1.52
C GLN A 106 24.24 19.12 0.11
N ASN A 107 24.11 20.44 -0.02
CA ASN A 107 24.05 21.10 -1.33
C ASN A 107 25.34 20.90 -2.14
N THR A 108 26.49 20.96 -1.50
CA THR A 108 27.79 20.72 -2.10
C THR A 108 27.96 19.27 -2.55
N GLU A 109 27.46 18.29 -1.78
CA GLU A 109 27.57 16.85 -2.07
C GLU A 109 26.77 16.38 -3.30
N ILE A 110 25.75 17.14 -3.75
CA ILE A 110 24.77 16.68 -4.77
C ILE A 110 25.42 16.09 -6.04
N PRO A 111 26.40 16.74 -6.72
CA PRO A 111 27.01 16.19 -7.92
C PRO A 111 27.67 14.84 -7.70
N ALA A 112 28.32 14.66 -6.54
CA ALA A 112 29.00 13.42 -6.19
C ALA A 112 28.04 12.28 -5.78
N VAL A 113 26.81 12.60 -5.38
CA VAL A 113 25.74 11.60 -5.18
C VAL A 113 25.45 10.90 -6.50
N TYR A 114 25.28 11.67 -7.57
CA TYR A 114 24.97 11.13 -8.90
C TYR A 114 26.18 10.47 -9.59
N SER A 115 27.40 10.79 -9.17
CA SER A 115 28.63 10.11 -9.60
C SER A 115 28.86 8.79 -8.85
N GLY A 116 28.02 8.43 -7.86
CA GLY A 116 28.15 7.18 -7.11
C GLY A 116 29.27 7.14 -6.07
N VAL A 117 29.85 8.30 -5.72
CA VAL A 117 30.92 8.39 -4.72
C VAL A 117 30.39 8.03 -3.31
N LYS A 118 31.17 7.25 -2.56
CA LYS A 118 30.82 6.80 -1.20
C LYS A 118 30.57 8.01 -0.27
N LYS A 119 29.54 7.92 0.57
CA LYS A 119 29.11 8.99 1.47
C LYS A 119 30.21 9.63 2.29
N ALA A 120 31.10 8.81 2.87
CA ALA A 120 32.22 9.34 3.68
C ALA A 120 33.18 10.20 2.84
N GLN A 121 33.54 9.76 1.63
CA GLN A 121 34.43 10.47 0.74
C GLN A 121 33.82 11.78 0.23
N ARG A 122 32.54 11.75 -0.23
CA ARG A 122 31.89 12.96 -0.73
C ARG A 122 31.67 14.00 0.37
N ARG A 123 31.34 13.55 1.62
CA ARG A 123 31.19 14.44 2.75
C ARG A 123 32.51 15.10 3.16
N ALA A 124 33.58 14.34 3.22
CA ALA A 124 34.91 14.86 3.53
C ALA A 124 35.34 15.90 2.47
N ARG A 125 35.12 15.60 1.17
CA ARG A 125 35.45 16.54 0.09
C ARG A 125 34.57 17.80 0.12
N ALA A 126 33.27 17.66 0.41
CA ALA A 126 32.38 18.82 0.52
C ALA A 126 32.79 19.73 1.68
N GLN A 127 33.16 19.17 2.83
CA GLN A 127 33.64 19.91 3.98
C GLN A 127 34.97 20.60 3.71
N GLU A 128 35.91 19.94 3.04
CA GLU A 128 37.17 20.52 2.60
C GLU A 128 36.94 21.73 1.66
N LEU A 129 36.07 21.58 0.66
CA LEU A 129 35.74 22.66 -0.27
C LEU A 129 35.08 23.86 0.43
N LEU A 130 34.16 23.61 1.35
CA LEU A 130 33.53 24.66 2.14
C LEU A 130 34.50 25.37 3.06
N ALA A 131 35.43 24.65 3.72
CA ALA A 131 36.47 25.24 4.55
C ALA A 131 37.41 26.13 3.73
N ARG A 132 37.84 25.67 2.54
CA ARG A 132 38.66 26.46 1.59
C ARG A 132 37.98 27.76 1.17
N LEU A 133 36.65 27.77 1.10
CA LEU A 133 35.86 28.96 0.76
C LEU A 133 35.42 29.76 1.99
N GLY A 134 36.00 29.49 3.17
CA GLY A 134 35.73 30.24 4.41
C GLY A 134 34.34 30.02 4.99
N LEU A 135 33.80 28.79 4.83
CA LEU A 135 32.49 28.36 5.33
C LEU A 135 32.59 27.19 6.31
N GLU A 136 33.72 27.00 6.99
CA GLU A 136 33.94 25.92 7.95
C GLU A 136 32.87 25.92 9.06
N ASP A 137 32.56 27.08 9.63
CA ASP A 137 31.56 27.24 10.68
C ASP A 137 30.12 27.26 10.17
N ARG A 138 29.87 27.13 8.88
CA ARG A 138 28.56 27.23 8.21
C ARG A 138 28.11 25.97 7.49
N GLN A 139 28.84 24.88 7.65
CA GLN A 139 28.64 23.63 6.91
C GLN A 139 27.25 23.02 7.11
N ASP A 140 26.67 23.15 8.31
CA ASP A 140 25.34 22.60 8.62
C ASP A 140 24.20 23.62 8.47
N HIS A 141 24.50 24.87 8.07
CA HIS A 141 23.50 25.91 7.85
C HIS A 141 22.73 25.66 6.56
N ARG A 142 21.45 26.01 6.56
CA ARG A 142 20.58 25.98 5.38
C ARG A 142 20.68 27.31 4.61
N PRO A 143 20.28 27.34 3.33
CA PRO A 143 20.36 28.57 2.49
C PRO A 143 19.74 29.79 3.15
N ASN A 144 18.59 29.66 3.80
CA ASN A 144 17.92 30.77 4.50
C ASN A 144 18.67 31.30 5.75
N GLN A 145 19.72 30.64 6.18
CA GLN A 145 20.58 31.01 7.29
C GLN A 145 21.94 31.59 6.83
N LEU A 146 22.12 31.70 5.51
CA LEU A 146 23.35 32.16 4.86
C LEU A 146 23.12 33.49 4.15
N SER A 147 24.11 34.38 4.20
CA SER A 147 24.10 35.60 3.37
C SER A 147 24.23 35.27 1.86
N GLY A 148 23.88 36.20 0.97
CA GLY A 148 23.99 36.01 -0.48
C GLY A 148 25.40 35.58 -0.90
N GLY A 149 26.44 36.23 -0.41
CA GLY A 149 27.83 35.88 -0.70
C GLY A 149 28.21 34.49 -0.15
N GLN A 150 27.66 34.08 1.02
CA GLN A 150 27.86 32.72 1.55
C GLN A 150 27.15 31.67 0.70
N GLN A 151 25.92 31.94 0.26
CA GLN A 151 25.20 31.05 -0.66
C GLN A 151 25.94 30.87 -1.98
N GLN A 152 26.51 31.94 -2.52
CA GLN A 152 27.33 31.91 -3.74
C GLN A 152 28.58 31.01 -3.54
N ARG A 153 29.26 31.12 -2.40
CA ARG A 153 30.42 30.27 -2.10
C ARG A 153 30.01 28.80 -1.96
N VAL A 154 28.81 28.48 -1.44
CA VAL A 154 28.28 27.11 -1.46
C VAL A 154 28.01 26.64 -2.91
N SER A 155 27.51 27.51 -3.78
CA SER A 155 27.32 27.21 -5.21
C SER A 155 28.66 26.91 -5.92
N ILE A 156 29.71 27.66 -5.60
CA ILE A 156 31.08 27.37 -6.08
C ILE A 156 31.58 26.03 -5.55
N ALA A 157 31.45 25.77 -4.25
CA ALA A 157 31.85 24.46 -3.66
C ALA A 157 31.14 23.32 -4.38
N ARG A 158 29.84 23.46 -4.69
CA ARG A 158 29.07 22.49 -5.47
C ARG A 158 29.63 22.31 -6.88
N ALA A 159 29.97 23.39 -7.56
CA ALA A 159 30.55 23.33 -8.90
C ALA A 159 31.91 22.60 -8.95
N LEU A 160 32.69 22.68 -7.88
CA LEU A 160 34.00 22.03 -7.73
C LEU A 160 33.96 20.59 -7.22
N MET A 161 32.80 20.12 -6.81
CA MET A 161 32.68 18.84 -6.09
C MET A 161 33.24 17.65 -6.88
N ASN A 162 33.01 17.61 -8.19
CA ASN A 162 33.49 16.53 -9.07
C ASN A 162 34.76 16.91 -9.85
N GLY A 163 35.41 18.03 -9.52
CA GLY A 163 36.61 18.50 -10.19
C GLY A 163 36.36 19.72 -11.10
N GLY A 164 35.33 19.70 -11.96
CA GLY A 164 34.91 20.82 -12.79
C GLY A 164 36.02 21.37 -13.70
N ASP A 165 36.40 20.64 -14.76
CA ASP A 165 37.40 21.12 -15.72
C ASP A 165 36.98 22.43 -16.39
N VAL A 166 35.66 22.60 -16.57
CA VAL A 166 35.01 23.81 -17.09
C VAL A 166 34.02 24.37 -16.08
N ILE A 167 34.24 25.59 -15.63
CA ILE A 167 33.31 26.32 -14.75
C ILE A 167 32.51 27.30 -15.59
N LEU A 168 31.20 27.09 -15.64
CA LEU A 168 30.26 27.99 -16.31
C LEU A 168 29.62 28.89 -15.26
N ALA A 169 29.87 30.19 -15.35
CA ALA A 169 29.39 31.18 -14.41
C ALA A 169 28.46 32.18 -15.12
N ASP A 170 27.15 32.09 -14.82
CA ASP A 170 26.11 32.98 -15.35
C ASP A 170 25.89 34.14 -14.40
N GLU A 171 26.28 35.33 -14.81
CA GLU A 171 26.19 36.58 -14.06
C GLU A 171 26.62 36.45 -12.58
N PRO A 172 27.82 35.92 -12.29
CA PRO A 172 28.21 35.46 -10.97
C PRO A 172 28.21 36.55 -9.90
N THR A 173 28.19 37.82 -10.26
CA THR A 173 28.17 38.98 -9.35
C THR A 173 26.84 39.72 -9.34
N GLY A 174 25.90 39.38 -10.23
CA GLY A 174 24.68 40.14 -10.45
C GLY A 174 23.71 40.25 -9.27
N ALA A 175 23.78 39.29 -8.31
CA ALA A 175 22.95 39.29 -7.10
C ALA A 175 23.74 39.66 -5.83
N LEU A 176 24.99 40.15 -5.95
CA LEU A 176 25.89 40.44 -4.84
C LEU A 176 26.14 41.94 -4.67
N ASP A 177 26.44 42.36 -3.45
CA ASP A 177 27.02 43.66 -3.18
C ASP A 177 28.43 43.76 -3.77
N SER A 178 28.94 44.96 -3.96
CA SER A 178 30.24 45.23 -4.61
C SER A 178 31.41 44.51 -3.93
N LYS A 179 31.39 44.36 -2.59
CA LYS A 179 32.44 43.69 -1.85
C LYS A 179 32.40 42.18 -2.07
N SER A 180 31.23 41.59 -1.95
CA SER A 180 31.01 40.14 -2.20
C SER A 180 31.26 39.79 -3.66
N GLY A 181 30.92 40.70 -4.60
CA GLY A 181 31.24 40.56 -6.02
C GLY A 181 32.74 40.51 -6.31
N GLN A 182 33.53 41.38 -5.68
CA GLN A 182 35.00 41.38 -5.81
C GLN A 182 35.60 40.09 -5.19
N GLU A 183 35.13 39.66 -4.03
CA GLU A 183 35.57 38.39 -3.40
C GLU A 183 35.29 37.21 -4.32
N MET A 184 34.11 37.18 -4.96
CA MET A 184 33.72 36.17 -5.94
C MET A 184 34.69 36.15 -7.14
N MET A 185 35.01 37.28 -7.71
CA MET A 185 35.95 37.37 -8.82
C MET A 185 37.36 36.92 -8.43
N ASN A 186 37.81 37.22 -7.23
CA ASN A 186 39.09 36.76 -6.71
C ASN A 186 39.13 35.20 -6.60
N ILE A 187 38.04 34.57 -6.15
CA ILE A 187 37.92 33.11 -6.10
C ILE A 187 38.00 32.53 -7.53
N LEU A 188 37.27 33.07 -8.49
CA LEU A 188 37.33 32.60 -9.88
C LEU A 188 38.74 32.77 -10.50
N GLN A 189 39.43 33.89 -10.23
CA GLN A 189 40.80 34.05 -10.65
C GLN A 189 41.76 33.06 -10.01
N GLU A 190 41.56 32.73 -8.72
CA GLU A 190 42.34 31.68 -8.04
C GLU A 190 42.12 30.32 -8.70
N LEU A 191 40.87 29.96 -9.01
CA LEU A 191 40.53 28.69 -9.70
C LEU A 191 41.15 28.63 -11.09
N HIS A 192 41.10 29.76 -11.84
CA HIS A 192 41.77 29.85 -13.12
C HIS A 192 43.30 29.65 -13.01
N GLY A 193 43.94 30.30 -12.01
CA GLY A 193 45.36 30.09 -11.71
C GLY A 193 45.71 28.63 -11.36
N ARG A 194 44.76 27.84 -10.91
CA ARG A 194 44.90 26.40 -10.66
C ARG A 194 44.64 25.52 -11.90
N GLY A 195 44.36 26.12 -13.06
CA GLY A 195 44.21 25.43 -14.34
C GLY A 195 42.77 25.12 -14.75
N HIS A 196 41.74 25.56 -14.00
CA HIS A 196 40.35 25.40 -14.44
C HIS A 196 40.06 26.33 -15.65
N THR A 197 39.29 25.83 -16.60
CA THR A 197 38.71 26.61 -17.69
C THR A 197 37.49 27.37 -17.17
N ILE A 198 37.43 28.68 -17.32
CA ILE A 198 36.31 29.48 -16.78
C ILE A 198 35.63 30.24 -17.93
N ILE A 199 34.31 30.05 -18.02
CA ILE A 199 33.48 30.76 -18.97
C ILE A 199 32.52 31.64 -18.18
N LEU A 200 32.74 32.98 -18.28
CA LEU A 200 31.90 34.00 -17.65
C LEU A 200 30.87 34.47 -18.63
N VAL A 201 29.61 34.45 -18.28
CA VAL A 201 28.54 35.12 -19.03
C VAL A 201 28.12 36.35 -18.23
N THR A 202 28.26 37.53 -18.82
CA THR A 202 27.94 38.79 -18.12
C THR A 202 27.59 39.91 -19.12
N HIS A 203 26.84 40.89 -18.65
CA HIS A 203 26.63 42.15 -19.36
C HIS A 203 27.52 43.26 -18.78
N ASP A 204 28.23 43.02 -17.69
CA ASP A 204 29.13 43.98 -17.04
C ASP A 204 30.56 43.85 -17.58
N MET A 205 31.02 44.91 -18.21
CA MET A 205 32.37 45.01 -18.79
C MET A 205 33.47 45.02 -17.72
N GLN A 206 33.19 45.42 -16.47
CA GLN A 206 34.17 45.38 -15.39
C GLN A 206 34.42 43.91 -14.98
N VAL A 207 33.37 43.10 -14.94
CA VAL A 207 33.47 41.66 -14.69
C VAL A 207 34.20 40.96 -15.85
N ALA A 208 33.82 41.28 -17.09
CA ALA A 208 34.43 40.73 -18.30
C ALA A 208 35.93 41.09 -18.42
N GLY A 209 36.34 42.24 -17.91
CA GLY A 209 37.73 42.70 -17.88
C GLY A 209 38.69 41.79 -17.07
N ASN A 210 38.16 40.88 -16.26
CA ASN A 210 38.97 39.88 -15.54
C ASN A 210 39.34 38.64 -16.39
N ALA A 211 38.70 38.46 -17.56
CA ALA A 211 38.97 37.34 -18.46
C ALA A 211 40.15 37.59 -19.40
N GLU A 212 40.81 36.54 -19.86
CA GLU A 212 41.90 36.58 -20.82
C GLU A 212 41.41 36.88 -22.26
N ARG A 213 40.13 36.50 -22.55
CA ARG A 213 39.52 36.64 -23.89
C ARG A 213 38.08 37.07 -23.74
N ILE A 214 37.68 38.02 -24.57
CA ILE A 214 36.32 38.58 -24.56
C ILE A 214 35.65 38.25 -25.89
N ILE A 215 34.48 37.61 -25.80
CA ILE A 215 33.63 37.22 -26.93
C ILE A 215 32.35 38.06 -26.83
N GLU A 216 32.06 38.84 -27.84
CA GLU A 216 30.86 39.69 -27.90
C GLU A 216 29.85 39.05 -28.83
N ILE A 217 28.60 38.87 -28.29
CA ILE A 217 27.48 38.30 -29.03
C ILE A 217 26.41 39.36 -29.21
N SER A 218 25.92 39.50 -30.44
CA SER A 218 24.74 40.32 -30.78
C SER A 218 23.86 39.55 -31.76
N ASP A 219 22.54 39.56 -31.52
CA ASP A 219 21.52 38.96 -32.39
C ASP A 219 21.77 37.49 -32.78
N GLY A 220 22.42 36.74 -31.86
CA GLY A 220 22.72 35.33 -32.03
C GLY A 220 24.00 35.01 -32.80
N GLU A 221 24.82 36.02 -33.12
CA GLU A 221 26.10 35.87 -33.84
C GLU A 221 27.26 36.39 -32.99
N ILE A 222 28.45 35.80 -33.15
CA ILE A 222 29.69 36.33 -32.56
C ILE A 222 30.15 37.49 -33.44
N ILE A 223 30.09 38.72 -32.90
CA ILE A 223 30.51 39.94 -33.62
C ILE A 223 31.97 40.33 -33.35
N ARG A 224 32.51 39.87 -32.20
CA ARG A 224 33.89 40.10 -31.83
C ARG A 224 34.45 38.98 -30.99
N ASP A 225 35.68 38.58 -31.25
CA ASP A 225 36.42 37.58 -30.48
C ASP A 225 37.90 37.99 -30.44
N GLN A 226 38.35 38.47 -29.27
CA GLN A 226 39.69 39.03 -29.16
C GLN A 226 40.30 38.82 -27.76
N PRO A 227 41.65 38.71 -27.68
CA PRO A 227 42.35 38.70 -26.41
C PRO A 227 42.10 40.02 -25.66
N ASN A 228 42.00 39.93 -24.34
CA ASN A 228 41.88 41.13 -23.48
C ASN A 228 43.28 41.70 -23.23
N PRO A 229 43.58 42.92 -23.71
CA PRO A 229 44.89 43.53 -23.58
C PRO A 229 45.26 43.86 -22.12
N ASN A 230 44.28 43.93 -21.23
CA ASN A 230 44.46 44.23 -19.81
C ASN A 230 44.57 42.97 -18.94
N ALA A 231 44.56 41.76 -19.54
CA ALA A 231 44.63 40.51 -18.80
C ALA A 231 45.99 40.39 -18.08
N VAL A 232 45.95 40.12 -16.79
CA VAL A 232 47.15 39.82 -16.00
C VAL A 232 47.55 38.40 -16.28
N ALA A 233 48.61 38.17 -17.06
CA ALA A 233 49.19 36.84 -17.27
C ALA A 233 49.70 36.31 -15.94
N LYS A 234 49.05 35.29 -15.40
CA LYS A 234 49.53 34.53 -14.26
C LYS A 234 50.17 33.21 -14.74
N ASP A 235 51.29 32.88 -14.15
CA ASP A 235 51.93 31.57 -14.41
C ASP A 235 50.95 30.43 -14.09
N LYS A 236 50.58 29.64 -15.09
CA LYS A 236 49.66 28.50 -14.97
C LYS A 236 50.44 27.31 -14.39
N ALA A 237 50.37 27.07 -13.11
CA ALA A 237 51.28 26.20 -12.43
C ALA A 237 50.71 24.89 -11.84
N VAL A 238 49.47 24.57 -12.00
CA VAL A 238 48.91 23.33 -11.42
C VAL A 238 47.84 22.72 -12.33
N LEU A 239 47.95 21.44 -12.63
CA LEU A 239 46.87 20.65 -13.22
C LEU A 239 45.64 20.65 -12.32
N PRO A 240 44.39 20.72 -12.86
CA PRO A 240 43.20 20.65 -12.07
C PRO A 240 43.20 19.44 -11.16
N GLU A 241 42.68 19.59 -9.96
CA GLU A 241 42.54 18.48 -8.99
C GLU A 241 41.80 17.33 -9.66
N LYS A 242 42.43 16.14 -9.60
CA LYS A 242 41.86 14.93 -10.21
C LYS A 242 40.44 14.72 -9.74
N PRO A 243 39.45 14.55 -10.64
CA PRO A 243 38.08 14.29 -10.22
C PRO A 243 38.03 13.14 -9.24
N LEU A 244 37.11 13.17 -8.28
CA LEU A 244 36.76 12.00 -7.50
C LEU A 244 36.36 10.93 -8.50
N GLY A 245 37.27 9.95 -8.76
CA GLY A 245 37.04 8.94 -9.80
C GLY A 245 35.67 8.31 -9.63
N GLU A 246 35.07 7.93 -10.74
CA GLU A 246 33.89 7.04 -10.68
C GLU A 246 34.21 5.95 -9.68
N GLY A 247 33.39 5.83 -8.64
CA GLY A 247 33.70 4.91 -7.55
C GLY A 247 33.95 3.52 -8.13
N GLU A 248 35.19 3.04 -8.03
CA GLU A 248 35.59 1.65 -8.33
C GLU A 248 34.88 0.68 -7.38
N GLY A 249 33.56 0.85 -7.23
CA GLY A 249 32.68 0.04 -6.42
C GLY A 249 31.89 -0.89 -7.31
N ASN A 250 31.73 -2.12 -6.84
CA ASN A 250 30.83 -3.12 -7.41
C ASN A 250 29.53 -2.42 -7.87
N PRO A 251 29.08 -2.53 -9.13
CA PRO A 251 27.90 -1.81 -9.66
C PRO A 251 26.65 -1.97 -8.76
N LEU A 252 26.52 -3.10 -8.08
CA LEU A 252 25.47 -3.35 -7.09
C LEU A 252 25.57 -2.41 -5.86
N GLN A 253 26.78 -2.09 -5.39
CA GLN A 253 26.96 -1.17 -4.25
C GLN A 253 26.66 0.27 -4.65
N ALA A 254 26.98 0.68 -5.87
CA ALA A 254 26.64 2.00 -6.39
C ALA A 254 25.12 2.18 -6.57
N HIS A 255 24.41 1.14 -7.05
CA HIS A 255 22.95 1.13 -7.12
C HIS A 255 22.30 1.21 -5.73
N TRP A 256 22.80 0.43 -4.77
CA TRP A 256 22.31 0.45 -3.39
C TRP A 256 22.54 1.81 -2.70
N GLY A 257 23.68 2.43 -2.96
CA GLY A 257 23.99 3.77 -2.45
C GLY A 257 23.03 4.84 -2.97
N ARG A 258 22.74 4.82 -4.28
CA ARG A 258 21.76 5.74 -4.91
C ARG A 258 20.35 5.51 -4.38
N PHE A 259 19.94 4.24 -4.23
CA PHE A 259 18.65 3.89 -3.64
C PHE A 259 18.51 4.41 -2.20
N ALA A 260 19.53 4.21 -1.35
CA ALA A 260 19.52 4.68 0.03
C ALA A 260 19.44 6.21 0.13
N GLU A 261 20.13 6.94 -0.76
CA GLU A 261 20.01 8.40 -0.81
C GLU A 261 18.64 8.87 -1.36
N ALA A 262 18.11 8.21 -2.39
CA ALA A 262 16.76 8.49 -2.89
C ALA A 262 15.70 8.24 -1.79
N PHE A 263 15.85 7.17 -1.02
CA PHE A 263 15.00 6.87 0.12
C PHE A 263 15.08 7.95 1.21
N LYS A 264 16.30 8.38 1.55
CA LYS A 264 16.51 9.46 2.52
C LYS A 264 15.92 10.78 2.04
N MET A 265 16.11 11.13 0.76
CA MET A 265 15.54 12.33 0.15
C MET A 265 14.01 12.29 0.15
N ALA A 266 13.40 11.12 -0.12
CA ALA A 266 11.96 10.92 -0.03
C ALA A 266 11.45 11.17 1.41
N LEU A 267 12.15 10.67 2.43
CA LEU A 267 11.79 10.92 3.84
C LEU A 267 11.88 12.41 4.20
N ILE A 268 12.93 13.10 3.74
CA ILE A 268 13.09 14.56 3.98
C ILE A 268 11.96 15.32 3.28
N ALA A 269 11.64 14.98 2.04
CA ALA A 269 10.55 15.61 1.28
C ALA A 269 9.19 15.44 1.98
N MET A 270 8.89 14.22 2.45
CA MET A 270 7.67 13.93 3.22
C MET A 270 7.60 14.74 4.53
N ALA A 271 8.72 14.88 5.23
CA ALA A 271 8.77 15.65 6.48
C ALA A 271 8.65 17.16 6.27
N SER A 272 9.08 17.67 5.10
CA SER A 272 9.00 19.09 4.74
C SER A 272 7.58 19.54 4.38
N HIS A 273 6.75 18.64 3.81
CA HIS A 273 5.39 18.93 3.35
C HIS A 273 4.34 18.07 4.08
N ARG A 274 4.32 18.15 5.43
CA ARG A 274 3.51 17.27 6.31
C ARG A 274 2.03 17.22 5.97
N MET A 275 1.40 18.37 5.70
CA MET A 275 -0.04 18.44 5.39
C MET A 275 -0.39 17.71 4.09
N ARG A 276 0.45 17.86 3.06
CA ARG A 276 0.27 17.16 1.78
C ARG A 276 0.42 15.64 1.97
N THR A 277 1.49 15.22 2.64
CA THR A 277 1.76 13.81 2.93
C THR A 277 0.60 13.19 3.70
N LEU A 278 0.05 13.89 4.70
CA LEU A 278 -1.09 13.42 5.48
C LEU A 278 -2.36 13.28 4.62
N LEU A 279 -2.66 14.28 3.78
CA LEU A 279 -3.80 14.23 2.86
C LEU A 279 -3.68 13.10 1.84
N THR A 280 -2.47 12.87 1.31
CA THR A 280 -2.20 11.75 0.39
C THR A 280 -2.43 10.41 1.08
N MET A 281 -1.89 10.25 2.30
CA MET A 281 -2.07 9.03 3.08
C MET A 281 -3.52 8.79 3.48
N LEU A 282 -4.31 9.84 3.71
CA LEU A 282 -5.70 9.72 4.20
C LEU A 282 -6.57 8.88 3.27
N GLY A 283 -6.47 9.08 1.95
CA GLY A 283 -7.20 8.28 0.97
C GLY A 283 -6.84 6.79 1.03
N ILE A 284 -5.54 6.49 1.21
CA ILE A 284 -5.04 5.11 1.33
C ILE A 284 -5.44 4.51 2.68
N ILE A 285 -5.33 5.27 3.78
CA ILE A 285 -5.72 4.84 5.11
C ILE A 285 -7.19 4.44 5.11
N ILE A 286 -8.09 5.29 4.61
CA ILE A 286 -9.52 5.00 4.52
C ILE A 286 -9.78 3.78 3.65
N GLY A 287 -9.17 3.71 2.47
CA GLY A 287 -9.32 2.59 1.54
C GLY A 287 -8.93 1.26 2.17
N ILE A 288 -7.73 1.17 2.74
CA ILE A 288 -7.22 -0.06 3.35
C ILE A 288 -7.97 -0.41 4.63
N THR A 289 -8.28 0.57 5.49
CA THR A 289 -9.10 0.34 6.69
C THR A 289 -10.45 -0.27 6.32
N SER A 290 -11.14 0.29 5.33
CA SER A 290 -12.43 -0.22 4.86
C SER A 290 -12.32 -1.65 4.34
N VAL A 291 -11.35 -1.92 3.46
CA VAL A 291 -11.13 -3.24 2.86
C VAL A 291 -10.84 -4.30 3.93
N VAL A 292 -9.85 -4.05 4.79
CA VAL A 292 -9.44 -5.01 5.83
C VAL A 292 -10.57 -5.25 6.84
N SER A 293 -11.27 -4.19 7.26
CA SER A 293 -12.38 -4.29 8.21
C SER A 293 -13.55 -5.10 7.64
N VAL A 294 -13.94 -4.86 6.39
CA VAL A 294 -15.06 -5.56 5.74
C VAL A 294 -14.72 -7.04 5.49
N VAL A 295 -13.49 -7.35 5.08
CA VAL A 295 -13.04 -8.74 4.94
C VAL A 295 -13.02 -9.45 6.30
N ALA A 296 -12.54 -8.78 7.37
CA ALA A 296 -12.52 -9.33 8.72
C ALA A 296 -13.93 -9.57 9.26
N LEU A 297 -14.88 -8.66 8.97
CA LEU A 297 -16.30 -8.80 9.31
C LEU A 297 -16.91 -10.02 8.62
N GLY A 298 -16.69 -10.16 7.29
CA GLY A 298 -17.19 -11.30 6.52
C GLY A 298 -16.65 -12.65 7.01
N GLN A 299 -15.36 -12.71 7.38
CA GLN A 299 -14.76 -13.91 7.95
C GLN A 299 -15.30 -14.22 9.36
N GLY A 300 -15.52 -13.21 10.18
CA GLY A 300 -16.13 -13.34 11.50
C GLY A 300 -17.55 -13.91 11.41
N ALA A 301 -18.38 -13.32 10.56
CA ALA A 301 -19.75 -13.76 10.31
C ALA A 301 -19.78 -15.20 9.76
N ARG A 302 -18.94 -15.52 8.79
CA ARG A 302 -18.80 -16.88 8.25
C ARG A 302 -18.45 -17.89 9.34
N GLN A 303 -17.48 -17.57 10.21
CA GLN A 303 -17.07 -18.48 11.28
C GLN A 303 -18.18 -18.69 12.30
N LYS A 304 -18.95 -17.64 12.62
CA LYS A 304 -20.12 -17.76 13.49
C LYS A 304 -21.13 -18.74 12.91
N VAL A 305 -21.51 -18.59 11.64
CA VAL A 305 -22.46 -19.48 10.97
C VAL A 305 -21.95 -20.94 10.93
N ILE A 306 -20.64 -21.14 10.64
CA ILE A 306 -20.05 -22.49 10.66
C ILE A 306 -20.13 -23.09 12.07
N ASN A 307 -19.80 -22.32 13.10
CA ASN A 307 -19.88 -22.80 14.49
C ASN A 307 -21.32 -23.12 14.87
N ASP A 308 -22.28 -22.27 14.50
CA ASP A 308 -23.69 -22.46 14.78
C ASP A 308 -24.24 -23.74 14.11
N ILE A 309 -23.90 -23.96 12.84
CA ILE A 309 -24.29 -25.19 12.12
C ILE A 309 -23.59 -26.43 12.74
N SER A 310 -22.32 -26.32 13.09
CA SER A 310 -21.58 -27.42 13.73
C SER A 310 -22.19 -27.78 15.08
N SER A 311 -22.75 -26.81 15.82
CA SER A 311 -23.43 -27.04 17.09
C SER A 311 -24.77 -27.78 16.95
N MET A 312 -25.41 -27.76 15.76
CA MET A 312 -26.65 -28.51 15.47
C MET A 312 -26.43 -30.01 15.30
N GLY A 313 -25.18 -30.46 15.24
CA GLY A 313 -24.77 -31.83 14.94
C GLY A 313 -24.16 -31.95 13.56
N THR A 314 -22.97 -32.51 13.46
CA THR A 314 -22.30 -32.79 12.18
C THR A 314 -22.83 -34.09 11.58
N ASN A 315 -22.91 -34.16 10.25
CA ASN A 315 -23.33 -35.34 9.52
C ASN A 315 -24.77 -35.82 9.84
N VAL A 316 -25.69 -34.89 10.07
CA VAL A 316 -27.08 -35.20 10.41
C VAL A 316 -27.99 -34.90 9.23
N ILE A 317 -28.92 -35.83 8.97
CA ILE A 317 -29.99 -35.71 7.98
C ILE A 317 -31.32 -35.88 8.72
N ASP A 318 -32.14 -34.85 8.68
CA ASP A 318 -33.50 -34.88 9.21
C ASP A 318 -34.48 -35.26 8.10
N VAL A 319 -35.41 -36.13 8.40
CA VAL A 319 -36.50 -36.56 7.53
C VAL A 319 -37.80 -36.07 8.15
N TYR A 320 -38.57 -35.30 7.41
CA TYR A 320 -39.87 -34.76 7.83
C TYR A 320 -40.97 -35.20 6.87
N PRO A 321 -42.23 -35.32 7.32
CA PRO A 321 -43.36 -35.52 6.44
C PRO A 321 -43.59 -34.30 5.57
N GLY A 322 -44.10 -34.48 4.33
CA GLY A 322 -44.38 -33.42 3.38
C GLY A 322 -43.56 -33.52 2.11
N LYS A 323 -43.88 -32.73 1.11
CA LYS A 323 -43.16 -32.67 -0.20
C LYS A 323 -41.91 -31.81 -0.12
N ASP A 324 -42.01 -30.68 0.62
CA ASP A 324 -40.93 -29.73 0.86
C ASP A 324 -41.17 -28.93 2.15
N TRP A 325 -40.27 -27.98 2.42
CA TRP A 325 -40.39 -27.10 3.58
C TRP A 325 -41.54 -26.09 3.35
N GLY A 326 -42.55 -26.13 4.25
CA GLY A 326 -43.73 -25.25 4.19
C GLY A 326 -44.91 -25.85 3.44
N ASP A 327 -44.88 -27.17 3.15
CA ASP A 327 -46.05 -27.90 2.65
C ASP A 327 -47.21 -27.82 3.63
N GLU A 328 -48.31 -27.18 3.21
CA GLU A 328 -49.53 -27.00 4.04
C GLU A 328 -50.18 -28.37 4.39
N ASP A 329 -50.01 -29.39 3.55
CA ASP A 329 -50.54 -30.70 3.72
C ASP A 329 -49.70 -31.62 4.64
N ALA A 330 -48.47 -31.18 5.04
CA ALA A 330 -47.55 -31.96 5.83
C ALA A 330 -48.18 -32.49 7.14
N GLY A 331 -49.07 -31.69 7.75
CA GLY A 331 -49.80 -32.08 8.96
C GLY A 331 -50.78 -33.24 8.81
N SER A 332 -51.14 -33.62 7.58
CA SER A 332 -52.03 -34.74 7.25
C SER A 332 -51.27 -36.03 6.89
N ILE A 333 -49.93 -36.01 6.87
CA ILE A 333 -49.09 -37.13 6.47
C ILE A 333 -48.58 -37.85 7.72
N TYR A 334 -49.00 -39.11 7.92
CA TYR A 334 -48.71 -39.91 9.10
C TYR A 334 -47.92 -41.19 8.77
N THR A 335 -47.06 -41.13 7.76
CA THR A 335 -46.39 -42.30 7.15
C THR A 335 -45.08 -42.67 7.85
N LEU A 336 -44.44 -41.70 8.56
CA LEU A 336 -43.21 -41.99 9.31
C LEU A 336 -43.51 -42.80 10.57
N VAL A 337 -43.19 -44.10 10.55
CA VAL A 337 -43.52 -45.02 11.62
C VAL A 337 -42.30 -45.69 12.25
N PRO A 338 -42.41 -46.34 13.43
CA PRO A 338 -41.27 -46.97 14.07
C PRO A 338 -40.49 -47.98 13.21
N SER A 339 -41.18 -48.66 12.29
CA SER A 339 -40.52 -49.61 11.39
C SER A 339 -39.61 -48.96 10.36
N ASP A 340 -39.84 -47.68 10.02
CA ASP A 340 -38.97 -46.91 9.12
C ASP A 340 -37.69 -46.52 9.82
N MET A 341 -37.75 -46.11 11.09
CA MET A 341 -36.58 -45.83 11.91
C MET A 341 -35.69 -47.09 12.06
N GLU A 342 -36.28 -48.27 12.30
CA GLU A 342 -35.50 -49.51 12.39
C GLU A 342 -34.87 -49.91 11.07
N ALA A 343 -35.59 -49.74 9.96
CA ALA A 343 -35.06 -49.96 8.62
C ALA A 343 -33.89 -49.03 8.30
N LEU A 344 -33.96 -47.74 8.72
CA LEU A 344 -32.85 -46.78 8.56
C LEU A 344 -31.68 -47.15 9.47
N LYS A 345 -31.93 -47.53 10.74
CA LYS A 345 -30.89 -47.89 11.72
C LYS A 345 -30.08 -49.12 11.27
N SER A 346 -30.67 -50.01 10.48
CA SER A 346 -30.01 -51.20 9.95
C SER A 346 -29.07 -50.93 8.74
N GLN A 347 -29.05 -49.70 8.18
CA GLN A 347 -28.26 -49.38 7.01
C GLN A 347 -26.78 -49.18 7.35
N VAL A 348 -25.89 -49.64 6.48
CA VAL A 348 -24.43 -49.60 6.67
C VAL A 348 -23.88 -48.18 6.79
N TYR A 349 -24.52 -47.20 6.11
CA TYR A 349 -24.12 -45.80 6.12
C TYR A 349 -24.65 -45.03 7.32
N VAL A 350 -25.49 -45.61 8.16
CA VAL A 350 -26.07 -45.01 9.36
C VAL A 350 -25.21 -45.34 10.58
N ASP A 351 -24.82 -44.30 11.35
CA ASP A 351 -24.22 -44.47 12.68
C ASP A 351 -25.31 -44.66 13.73
N SER A 352 -26.30 -43.81 13.73
CA SER A 352 -27.43 -43.83 14.65
C SER A 352 -28.65 -43.14 14.06
N ALA A 353 -29.84 -43.54 14.48
CA ALA A 353 -31.09 -42.92 14.10
C ALA A 353 -31.96 -42.70 15.35
N THR A 354 -32.65 -41.59 15.41
CA THR A 354 -33.56 -41.24 16.49
C THR A 354 -34.86 -40.68 15.94
N PRO A 355 -36.03 -41.15 16.45
CA PRO A 355 -37.29 -40.55 16.10
C PRO A 355 -37.48 -39.24 16.84
N GLY A 356 -38.32 -38.35 16.32
CA GLY A 356 -38.74 -37.12 16.96
C GLY A 356 -40.24 -36.96 16.88
N THR A 357 -40.85 -36.67 18.02
CA THR A 357 -42.22 -36.14 18.08
C THR A 357 -42.19 -34.94 18.98
N SER A 358 -42.99 -33.92 18.72
CA SER A 358 -43.00 -32.70 19.53
C SER A 358 -44.39 -32.14 19.66
N ASP A 359 -44.65 -31.58 20.82
CA ASP A 359 -45.84 -30.81 21.10
C ASP A 359 -45.55 -29.69 22.13
N ASN A 360 -46.42 -28.71 22.24
CA ASN A 360 -46.32 -27.66 23.24
C ASN A 360 -47.35 -27.91 24.33
N GLU A 361 -46.85 -28.22 25.54
CA GLU A 361 -47.68 -28.56 26.66
C GLU A 361 -47.49 -27.64 27.87
N LEU A 362 -48.51 -27.53 28.70
CA LEU A 362 -48.42 -26.84 29.96
C LEU A 362 -47.67 -27.68 30.99
N VAL A 363 -46.48 -27.19 31.36
CA VAL A 363 -45.65 -27.83 32.41
C VAL A 363 -45.93 -27.14 33.75
N ARG A 364 -46.06 -27.94 34.80
CA ARG A 364 -46.34 -27.46 36.14
C ARG A 364 -45.42 -28.13 37.19
N TYR A 365 -44.87 -27.24 38.04
CA TYR A 365 -44.16 -27.65 39.25
C TYR A 365 -44.62 -26.80 40.42
N ARG A 366 -45.25 -27.40 41.44
CA ARG A 366 -45.86 -26.65 42.56
C ARG A 366 -46.77 -25.50 42.04
N ASN A 367 -46.41 -24.26 42.34
CA ASN A 367 -47.18 -23.05 41.96
C ASN A 367 -46.75 -22.45 40.62
N ILE A 368 -45.70 -22.97 40.01
CA ILE A 368 -45.16 -22.43 38.75
C ILE A 368 -45.78 -23.20 37.59
N LYS A 369 -46.29 -22.45 36.62
CA LYS A 369 -46.83 -22.99 35.36
C LYS A 369 -46.18 -22.26 34.19
N ALA A 370 -45.82 -22.97 33.15
CA ALA A 370 -45.33 -22.37 31.88
C ALA A 370 -45.55 -23.37 30.73
N ASN A 371 -45.81 -22.84 29.54
CA ASN A 371 -45.79 -23.67 28.34
C ASN A 371 -44.37 -24.00 27.97
N ALA A 372 -44.12 -25.26 27.59
CA ALA A 372 -42.81 -25.73 27.16
C ALA A 372 -42.98 -26.67 25.98
N SER A 373 -41.93 -26.76 25.16
CA SER A 373 -41.84 -27.67 24.05
C SER A 373 -41.40 -29.06 24.58
N ILE A 374 -42.28 -30.03 24.43
CA ILE A 374 -42.01 -31.41 24.83
C ILE A 374 -41.57 -32.20 23.61
N LYS A 375 -40.41 -32.78 23.67
CA LYS A 375 -39.83 -33.58 22.58
C LYS A 375 -39.76 -35.05 23.02
N GLY A 376 -40.54 -35.90 22.37
CA GLY A 376 -40.40 -37.33 22.49
C GLY A 376 -39.29 -37.85 21.57
N VAL A 377 -38.22 -38.38 22.11
CA VAL A 377 -37.01 -38.73 21.36
C VAL A 377 -36.46 -40.11 21.76
N GLY A 378 -35.56 -40.68 20.97
CA GLY A 378 -34.88 -41.93 21.28
C GLY A 378 -33.65 -41.72 22.16
N GLU A 379 -33.13 -42.84 22.69
CA GLU A 379 -31.96 -42.89 23.58
C GLU A 379 -30.70 -42.28 22.98
N GLN A 380 -30.56 -42.31 21.65
CA GLN A 380 -29.37 -41.76 20.93
C GLN A 380 -29.48 -40.25 20.63
N TYR A 381 -30.60 -39.61 20.92
CA TYR A 381 -30.89 -38.23 20.54
C TYR A 381 -29.82 -37.23 21.00
N PHE A 382 -29.42 -37.32 22.26
CA PHE A 382 -28.45 -36.38 22.84
C PHE A 382 -27.10 -36.50 22.15
N ARG A 383 -26.66 -37.74 21.83
CA ARG A 383 -25.44 -38.00 21.04
C ARG A 383 -25.57 -37.50 19.60
N VAL A 384 -26.68 -37.78 18.95
CA VAL A 384 -26.93 -37.40 17.54
C VAL A 384 -26.94 -35.88 17.38
N ARG A 385 -27.59 -35.18 18.30
CA ARG A 385 -27.71 -33.73 18.28
C ARG A 385 -26.58 -32.99 19.01
N GLY A 386 -25.64 -33.72 19.63
CA GLY A 386 -24.50 -33.13 20.33
C GLY A 386 -24.90 -32.36 21.61
N TYR A 387 -25.90 -32.84 22.34
CA TYR A 387 -26.22 -32.33 23.67
C TYR A 387 -25.33 -33.01 24.72
N GLU A 388 -24.76 -32.23 25.62
CA GLU A 388 -24.05 -32.71 26.81
C GLU A 388 -24.98 -32.61 28.02
N ILE A 389 -24.98 -33.67 28.85
CA ILE A 389 -25.68 -33.68 30.14
C ILE A 389 -24.77 -33.03 31.19
N GLU A 390 -25.25 -31.97 31.84
CA GLU A 390 -24.52 -31.29 32.92
C GLU A 390 -24.74 -31.95 34.27
N LYS A 391 -25.99 -32.36 34.55
CA LYS A 391 -26.36 -33.00 35.80
C LYS A 391 -27.23 -34.22 35.52
N GLY A 392 -27.07 -35.28 36.30
CA GLY A 392 -27.84 -36.51 36.15
C GLY A 392 -27.41 -37.35 34.95
N ALA A 393 -28.37 -38.01 34.29
CA ALA A 393 -28.13 -38.89 33.14
C ALA A 393 -29.25 -38.72 32.09
N ALA A 394 -28.97 -39.11 30.84
CA ALA A 394 -29.98 -39.31 29.82
C ALA A 394 -30.71 -40.65 30.05
N PHE A 395 -31.93 -40.76 29.52
CA PHE A 395 -32.67 -42.02 29.52
C PHE A 395 -32.04 -43.02 28.53
N ASP A 396 -32.16 -44.30 28.85
CA ASP A 396 -31.57 -45.41 28.08
C ASP A 396 -32.62 -46.18 27.23
N ALA A 397 -32.17 -47.22 26.53
CA ALA A 397 -33.03 -48.03 25.69
C ALA A 397 -34.11 -48.81 26.51
N ASP A 398 -33.83 -49.13 27.77
CA ASP A 398 -34.79 -49.80 28.66
C ASP A 398 -35.87 -48.83 29.14
N ASP A 399 -35.51 -47.54 29.38
CA ASP A 399 -36.47 -46.46 29.64
C ASP A 399 -37.43 -46.26 28.46
N VAL A 400 -36.90 -46.32 27.23
CA VAL A 400 -37.73 -46.24 26.01
C VAL A 400 -38.67 -47.46 25.91
N LYS A 401 -38.17 -48.67 26.13
CA LYS A 401 -38.98 -49.89 26.02
C LYS A 401 -40.12 -50.00 27.07
N ARG A 402 -39.84 -49.59 28.31
CA ARG A 402 -40.83 -49.62 29.39
C ARG A 402 -41.71 -48.37 29.45
N GLN A 403 -41.58 -47.48 28.48
CA GLN A 403 -42.34 -46.22 28.44
C GLN A 403 -42.22 -45.42 29.74
N ALA A 404 -40.97 -45.27 30.22
CA ALA A 404 -40.68 -44.63 31.50
C ALA A 404 -41.13 -43.16 31.48
N GLN A 405 -41.74 -42.71 32.57
CA GLN A 405 -42.16 -41.31 32.78
C GLN A 405 -40.98 -40.51 33.35
N VAL A 406 -39.91 -40.41 32.56
CA VAL A 406 -38.69 -39.67 32.89
C VAL A 406 -38.48 -38.57 31.90
N VAL A 407 -37.84 -37.47 32.36
CA VAL A 407 -37.59 -36.31 31.52
C VAL A 407 -36.21 -35.72 31.77
N VAL A 408 -35.55 -35.31 30.68
CA VAL A 408 -34.37 -34.48 30.69
C VAL A 408 -34.82 -33.05 30.35
N ILE A 409 -34.31 -32.07 31.05
CA ILE A 409 -34.71 -30.65 30.89
C ILE A 409 -33.52 -29.81 30.46
N ASP A 410 -33.81 -28.68 29.78
CA ASP A 410 -32.79 -27.66 29.46
C ASP A 410 -32.49 -26.75 30.66
N GLN A 411 -31.45 -25.96 30.57
CA GLN A 411 -31.05 -24.98 31.60
C GLN A 411 -32.12 -23.93 31.87
N ASN A 412 -32.85 -23.47 30.83
CA ASN A 412 -33.90 -22.47 31.01
C ASN A 412 -35.07 -23.06 31.81
N THR A 413 -35.46 -24.28 31.51
CA THR A 413 -36.48 -25.01 32.28
C THR A 413 -36.02 -25.22 33.72
N SER A 414 -34.76 -25.60 33.93
CA SER A 414 -34.17 -25.72 35.26
C SER A 414 -34.21 -24.41 36.04
N LYS A 415 -33.75 -23.30 35.43
CA LYS A 415 -33.79 -21.96 36.04
C LYS A 415 -35.22 -21.51 36.32
N LYS A 416 -36.19 -21.78 35.44
CA LYS A 416 -37.60 -21.36 35.56
C LYS A 416 -38.32 -22.06 36.67
N PHE A 417 -38.22 -23.39 36.77
CA PHE A 417 -39.01 -24.20 37.69
C PHE A 417 -38.27 -24.49 39.01
N PHE A 418 -36.93 -24.58 39.01
CA PHE A 418 -36.13 -25.04 40.13
C PHE A 418 -35.13 -24.03 40.67
N ALA A 419 -35.24 -22.75 40.34
CA ALA A 419 -34.27 -21.65 40.57
C ALA A 419 -33.27 -21.83 41.75
N LYS A 420 -33.67 -22.50 42.85
CA LYS A 420 -32.89 -22.70 44.08
C LYS A 420 -32.81 -24.15 44.54
N GLU A 421 -33.40 -25.07 43.81
CA GLU A 421 -33.46 -26.51 44.18
C GLU A 421 -32.73 -27.34 43.12
N ASP A 422 -32.19 -28.50 43.53
CA ASP A 422 -31.69 -29.46 42.56
C ASP A 422 -32.89 -30.11 41.84
N PRO A 423 -32.95 -30.05 40.50
CA PRO A 423 -34.06 -30.60 39.73
C PRO A 423 -34.08 -32.15 39.69
N ILE A 424 -32.91 -32.80 39.89
CA ILE A 424 -32.79 -34.26 39.74
C ILE A 424 -33.68 -34.99 40.78
N GLY A 425 -34.46 -35.96 40.30
CA GLY A 425 -35.40 -36.76 41.13
C GLY A 425 -36.73 -36.06 41.41
N LYS A 426 -36.89 -34.78 41.04
CA LYS A 426 -38.17 -34.06 41.24
C LYS A 426 -39.18 -34.45 40.16
N ILE A 427 -40.46 -34.33 40.48
CA ILE A 427 -41.57 -34.66 39.59
C ILE A 427 -42.17 -33.39 39.00
N LEU A 428 -42.15 -33.28 37.68
CA LEU A 428 -42.86 -32.26 36.87
C LEU A 428 -44.15 -32.87 36.33
N PHE A 429 -45.23 -32.09 36.28
CA PHE A 429 -46.45 -32.46 35.55
C PHE A 429 -46.38 -31.88 34.14
N ILE A 430 -46.40 -32.72 33.11
CA ILE A 430 -46.49 -32.36 31.70
C ILE A 430 -47.93 -32.61 31.26
N GLY A 431 -48.76 -31.55 31.13
CA GLY A 431 -50.19 -31.73 31.06
C GLY A 431 -50.71 -32.43 32.30
N THR A 432 -51.18 -33.67 32.16
CA THR A 432 -51.64 -34.54 33.24
C THR A 432 -50.63 -35.62 33.66
N LEU A 433 -49.51 -35.76 32.91
CA LEU A 433 -48.57 -36.83 33.10
C LEU A 433 -47.48 -36.43 34.11
N PRO A 434 -47.30 -37.18 35.23
CA PRO A 434 -46.20 -36.98 36.17
C PRO A 434 -44.91 -37.56 35.58
N CYS A 435 -43.86 -36.72 35.42
CA CYS A 435 -42.56 -37.10 34.88
C CYS A 435 -41.45 -36.80 35.89
N GLN A 436 -40.57 -37.74 36.13
CA GLN A 436 -39.38 -37.53 36.98
C GLN A 436 -38.23 -36.93 36.19
N VAL A 437 -37.65 -35.84 36.70
CA VAL A 437 -36.45 -35.23 36.12
C VAL A 437 -35.25 -36.09 36.43
N ILE A 438 -34.55 -36.61 35.40
CA ILE A 438 -33.38 -37.48 35.53
C ILE A 438 -32.09 -36.81 35.07
N GLY A 439 -32.18 -35.75 34.25
CA GLY A 439 -31.03 -35.05 33.73
C GLY A 439 -31.32 -33.58 33.37
N VAL A 440 -30.24 -32.80 33.34
CA VAL A 440 -30.23 -31.40 32.88
C VAL A 440 -29.16 -31.29 31.82
N THR A 441 -29.51 -30.72 30.65
CA THR A 441 -28.53 -30.47 29.58
C THR A 441 -27.73 -29.23 29.87
N LYS A 442 -26.49 -29.20 29.39
CA LYS A 442 -25.68 -27.97 29.35
C LYS A 442 -26.33 -26.93 28.44
N GLU A 443 -26.14 -25.66 28.76
CA GLU A 443 -26.61 -24.57 27.91
C GLU A 443 -26.03 -24.70 26.52
N LYS A 444 -26.88 -24.66 25.51
CA LYS A 444 -26.50 -24.79 24.11
C LYS A 444 -26.87 -23.49 23.36
N ASP A 445 -25.87 -22.87 22.78
CA ASP A 445 -26.12 -21.68 21.94
C ASP A 445 -26.99 -22.03 20.73
N SER A 446 -28.08 -21.31 20.58
CA SER A 446 -28.93 -21.43 19.39
C SER A 446 -28.37 -20.57 18.25
N PRO A 447 -28.30 -21.09 17.00
CA PRO A 447 -27.87 -20.32 15.84
C PRO A 447 -28.68 -19.05 15.56
N PHE A 448 -29.92 -19.01 16.05
CA PHE A 448 -30.86 -17.92 15.80
C PHE A 448 -31.12 -17.02 17.02
N GLY A 449 -30.18 -16.96 17.95
CA GLY A 449 -30.28 -16.13 19.16
C GLY A 449 -30.49 -16.96 20.44
N SER A 450 -30.53 -16.30 21.61
CA SER A 450 -30.79 -16.98 22.88
C SER A 450 -32.18 -17.59 22.84
N ASN A 451 -32.24 -18.93 22.82
CA ASN A 451 -33.49 -19.63 22.90
C ASN A 451 -34.00 -19.54 24.36
N GLN A 452 -34.97 -18.68 24.60
CA GLN A 452 -35.64 -18.58 25.91
C GLN A 452 -36.77 -19.60 26.08
N ASN A 453 -36.99 -20.44 25.06
CA ASN A 453 -38.01 -21.48 25.13
C ASN A 453 -37.61 -22.54 26.14
N LEU A 454 -38.61 -23.05 26.82
CA LEU A 454 -38.44 -24.16 27.73
C LEU A 454 -38.52 -25.45 26.92
N GLU A 455 -37.50 -26.31 27.00
CA GLU A 455 -37.43 -27.58 26.26
C GLU A 455 -37.27 -28.74 27.23
N LEU A 456 -38.08 -29.80 27.00
CA LEU A 456 -38.05 -31.02 27.76
C LEU A 456 -37.98 -32.23 26.80
N TRP A 457 -37.14 -33.16 27.10
CA TRP A 457 -36.98 -34.40 26.32
C TRP A 457 -37.42 -35.60 27.14
N MET A 458 -38.29 -36.45 26.58
CA MET A 458 -38.77 -37.67 27.18
C MET A 458 -38.69 -38.85 26.19
N PRO A 459 -38.70 -40.11 26.63
CA PRO A 459 -38.77 -41.27 25.75
C PRO A 459 -39.94 -41.13 24.75
N TYR A 460 -39.66 -41.30 23.43
CA TYR A 460 -40.70 -41.15 22.40
C TYR A 460 -41.87 -42.06 22.60
N SER A 461 -41.61 -43.30 23.10
CA SER A 461 -42.63 -44.30 23.38
C SER A 461 -43.62 -43.85 24.46
N ALA A 462 -43.12 -43.17 25.51
CA ALA A 462 -43.96 -42.58 26.55
C ALA A 462 -44.70 -41.35 26.03
N ALA A 463 -44.04 -40.49 25.25
CA ALA A 463 -44.67 -39.31 24.62
C ALA A 463 -45.83 -39.71 23.69
N MET A 464 -45.59 -40.65 22.79
CA MET A 464 -46.59 -41.12 21.82
C MET A 464 -47.78 -41.79 22.50
N SER A 465 -47.55 -42.70 23.43
CA SER A 465 -48.61 -43.49 24.02
C SER A 465 -49.40 -42.79 25.13
N ARG A 466 -48.72 -41.94 25.94
CA ARG A 466 -49.31 -41.39 27.17
C ARG A 466 -49.67 -39.90 27.10
N LEU A 467 -48.98 -39.16 26.18
CA LEU A 467 -49.19 -37.71 26.03
C LEU A 467 -49.97 -37.38 24.77
N LEU A 468 -49.52 -37.90 23.61
CA LEU A 468 -50.00 -37.47 22.29
C LEU A 468 -51.07 -38.42 21.71
N GLY A 469 -51.11 -39.67 22.10
CA GLY A 469 -52.07 -40.65 21.57
C GLY A 469 -51.84 -40.98 20.08
N GLN A 470 -50.61 -40.87 19.58
CA GLN A 470 -50.27 -41.07 18.17
C GLN A 470 -49.32 -42.27 17.97
N THR A 471 -49.29 -42.80 16.72
CA THR A 471 -48.48 -43.97 16.34
C THR A 471 -47.42 -43.66 15.31
N TYR A 472 -47.28 -42.40 14.93
CA TYR A 472 -46.36 -41.90 13.90
C TYR A 472 -45.40 -40.88 14.50
N PHE A 473 -44.28 -40.63 13.77
CA PHE A 473 -43.27 -39.68 14.14
C PHE A 473 -43.46 -38.33 13.38
N SER A 474 -43.14 -37.23 14.03
CA SER A 474 -43.05 -35.91 13.37
C SER A 474 -41.75 -35.76 12.60
N SER A 475 -40.72 -36.53 12.92
CA SER A 475 -39.45 -36.56 12.20
C SER A 475 -38.64 -37.81 12.53
N ILE A 476 -37.67 -38.14 11.65
CA ILE A 476 -36.61 -39.09 11.94
C ILE A 476 -35.29 -38.40 11.67
N THR A 477 -34.40 -38.37 12.67
CA THR A 477 -33.07 -37.79 12.56
C THR A 477 -32.07 -38.94 12.40
N VAL A 478 -31.28 -38.89 11.31
CA VAL A 478 -30.28 -39.91 10.99
C VAL A 478 -28.88 -39.26 11.05
N ARG A 479 -28.00 -39.85 11.85
CA ARG A 479 -26.57 -39.49 11.82
C ARG A 479 -25.85 -40.45 10.88
N VAL A 480 -25.17 -39.85 9.90
CA VAL A 480 -24.37 -40.57 8.91
C VAL A 480 -23.03 -40.96 9.51
N ARG A 481 -22.55 -42.16 9.22
CA ARG A 481 -21.26 -42.68 9.69
C ARG A 481 -20.11 -41.82 9.14
N GLU A 482 -19.10 -41.62 9.96
CA GLU A 482 -17.89 -40.88 9.55
C GLU A 482 -17.24 -41.56 8.33
N GLY A 483 -16.82 -40.73 7.34
CA GLY A 483 -16.24 -41.22 6.09
C GLY A 483 -17.25 -41.48 4.96
N VAL A 484 -18.56 -41.45 5.22
CA VAL A 484 -19.60 -41.55 4.19
C VAL A 484 -20.07 -40.16 3.77
N SER A 485 -20.22 -39.94 2.47
CA SER A 485 -20.75 -38.66 1.94
C SER A 485 -22.24 -38.52 2.34
N ASN A 486 -22.55 -37.39 3.01
CA ASN A 486 -23.92 -37.04 3.37
C ASN A 486 -24.88 -37.03 2.17
N GLN A 487 -24.41 -36.65 1.00
CA GLN A 487 -25.22 -36.61 -0.22
C GLN A 487 -25.59 -38.02 -0.71
N ILE A 488 -24.64 -38.99 -0.61
CA ILE A 488 -24.90 -40.40 -0.97
C ILE A 488 -25.84 -41.03 0.07
N ALA A 489 -25.61 -40.75 1.35
CA ALA A 489 -26.49 -41.24 2.42
C ALA A 489 -27.92 -40.70 2.27
N GLU A 490 -28.07 -39.38 1.97
CA GLU A 490 -29.37 -38.73 1.75
C GLU A 490 -30.14 -39.38 0.59
N GLN A 491 -29.48 -39.61 -0.55
CA GLN A 491 -30.10 -40.30 -1.70
C GLN A 491 -30.50 -41.73 -1.34
N SER A 492 -29.70 -42.41 -0.55
CA SER A 492 -29.99 -43.77 -0.10
C SER A 492 -31.18 -43.82 0.86
N ILE A 493 -31.29 -42.86 1.78
CA ILE A 493 -32.44 -42.67 2.68
C ILE A 493 -33.70 -42.41 1.85
N ILE A 494 -33.63 -41.47 0.88
CA ILE A 494 -34.77 -41.17 -0.01
C ILE A 494 -35.21 -42.40 -0.77
N LYS A 495 -34.27 -43.18 -1.32
CA LYS A 495 -34.60 -44.41 -2.06
C LYS A 495 -35.26 -45.46 -1.16
N LEU A 496 -34.72 -45.70 0.04
CA LEU A 496 -35.25 -46.66 0.98
C LEU A 496 -36.68 -46.32 1.42
N LEU A 497 -36.90 -45.08 1.88
CA LEU A 497 -38.20 -44.65 2.38
C LEU A 497 -39.23 -44.58 1.25
N LYS A 498 -38.86 -44.11 0.04
CA LYS A 498 -39.74 -44.13 -1.11
C LYS A 498 -40.17 -45.54 -1.51
N GLN A 499 -39.27 -46.52 -1.39
CA GLN A 499 -39.59 -47.93 -1.64
C GLN A 499 -40.56 -48.48 -0.59
N ARG A 500 -40.48 -48.06 0.65
CA ARG A 500 -41.34 -48.47 1.74
C ARG A 500 -42.71 -47.80 1.73
N HIS A 501 -42.78 -46.53 1.43
CA HIS A 501 -44.02 -45.74 1.37
C HIS A 501 -44.73 -45.84 0.01
N GLY A 502 -44.03 -46.27 -1.04
CA GLY A 502 -44.57 -46.32 -2.41
C GLY A 502 -44.59 -44.96 -3.11
N VAL A 503 -44.59 -43.86 -2.37
CA VAL A 503 -44.57 -42.47 -2.84
C VAL A 503 -43.51 -41.68 -2.07
N LYS A 504 -43.11 -40.54 -2.59
CA LYS A 504 -42.26 -39.60 -1.85
C LYS A 504 -43.16 -38.59 -1.14
N ASP A 505 -43.51 -38.87 0.11
CA ASP A 505 -44.36 -38.09 1.00
C ASP A 505 -43.57 -37.51 2.19
N PHE A 506 -42.27 -37.42 2.01
CA PHE A 506 -41.33 -36.85 2.97
C PHE A 506 -40.27 -36.01 2.26
N TYR A 507 -39.67 -35.07 2.99
CA TYR A 507 -38.49 -34.35 2.53
C TYR A 507 -37.33 -34.53 3.51
N THR A 508 -36.11 -34.33 2.99
CA THR A 508 -34.88 -34.43 3.77
C THR A 508 -34.23 -33.07 3.92
N ASN A 509 -33.71 -32.80 5.11
CA ASN A 509 -32.93 -31.59 5.39
C ASN A 509 -31.56 -32.02 5.95
N SER A 510 -30.51 -31.70 5.20
CA SER A 510 -29.14 -32.04 5.57
C SER A 510 -28.37 -30.81 6.02
N SER A 511 -27.69 -30.90 7.19
CA SER A 511 -26.78 -29.85 7.66
C SER A 511 -25.72 -29.50 6.63
N ASP A 512 -25.32 -30.47 5.76
CA ASP A 512 -24.33 -30.22 4.69
C ASP A 512 -24.90 -29.35 3.55
N SER A 513 -26.19 -29.48 3.24
CA SER A 513 -26.85 -28.63 2.22
C SER A 513 -26.91 -27.18 2.67
N ILE A 514 -27.19 -26.95 3.94
CA ILE A 514 -27.17 -25.61 4.55
C ILE A 514 -25.75 -25.02 4.48
N LEU A 515 -24.75 -25.81 4.87
CA LEU A 515 -23.33 -25.41 4.79
C LEU A 515 -22.91 -25.04 3.36
N LYS A 516 -23.31 -25.81 2.35
CA LYS A 516 -23.03 -25.52 0.93
C LYS A 516 -23.68 -24.21 0.50
N THR A 517 -24.93 -23.99 0.85
CA THR A 517 -25.67 -22.75 0.54
C THR A 517 -24.99 -21.54 1.20
N VAL A 518 -24.64 -21.65 2.48
CA VAL A 518 -23.93 -20.60 3.21
C VAL A 518 -22.55 -20.31 2.60
N LYS A 519 -21.79 -21.36 2.25
CA LYS A 519 -20.50 -21.19 1.57
C LYS A 519 -20.65 -20.45 0.23
N LYS A 520 -21.65 -20.82 -0.59
CA LYS A 520 -21.92 -20.19 -1.87
C LYS A 520 -22.33 -18.73 -1.71
N THR A 521 -23.26 -18.44 -0.81
CA THR A 521 -23.72 -17.07 -0.52
C THR A 521 -22.55 -16.20 0.00
N THR A 522 -21.78 -16.74 0.94
CA THR A 522 -20.60 -16.02 1.48
C THR A 522 -19.55 -15.77 0.41
N ALA A 523 -19.31 -16.71 -0.52
CA ALA A 523 -18.39 -16.52 -1.63
C ALA A 523 -18.86 -15.38 -2.57
N THR A 524 -20.15 -15.32 -2.87
CA THR A 524 -20.76 -14.25 -3.69
C THR A 524 -20.64 -12.89 -3.00
N LEU A 525 -20.94 -12.82 -1.70
CA LEU A 525 -20.79 -11.60 -0.91
C LEU A 525 -19.32 -11.15 -0.84
N THR A 526 -18.38 -12.10 -0.66
CA THR A 526 -16.94 -11.80 -0.65
C THR A 526 -16.49 -11.23 -2.00
N LEU A 527 -16.98 -11.78 -3.12
CA LEU A 527 -16.68 -11.25 -4.46
C LEU A 527 -17.17 -9.81 -4.62
N MET A 528 -18.41 -9.54 -4.22
CA MET A 528 -19.01 -8.19 -4.29
C MET A 528 -18.23 -7.17 -3.43
N ILE A 529 -17.88 -7.56 -2.21
CA ILE A 529 -17.08 -6.73 -1.30
C ILE A 529 -15.69 -6.48 -1.89
N SER A 530 -15.06 -7.51 -2.48
CA SER A 530 -13.76 -7.38 -3.12
C SER A 530 -13.81 -6.40 -4.31
N ALA A 531 -14.88 -6.39 -5.08
CA ALA A 531 -15.08 -5.43 -6.17
C ALA A 531 -15.16 -3.98 -5.63
N ILE A 532 -15.92 -3.74 -4.56
CA ILE A 532 -16.00 -2.43 -3.90
C ILE A 532 -14.64 -2.02 -3.36
N ALA A 533 -13.90 -2.96 -2.77
CA ALA A 533 -12.55 -2.75 -2.27
C ALA A 533 -11.59 -2.29 -3.38
N VAL A 534 -11.62 -2.94 -4.54
CA VAL A 534 -10.80 -2.55 -5.71
C VAL A 534 -11.14 -1.13 -6.16
N ILE A 535 -12.43 -0.78 -6.26
CA ILE A 535 -12.87 0.57 -6.62
C ILE A 535 -12.31 1.60 -5.62
N SER A 536 -12.45 1.34 -4.32
CA SER A 536 -11.94 2.23 -3.27
C SER A 536 -10.42 2.44 -3.35
N LEU A 537 -9.69 1.36 -3.65
CA LEU A 537 -8.23 1.39 -3.83
C LEU A 537 -7.83 2.18 -5.08
N VAL A 538 -8.56 2.04 -6.19
CA VAL A 538 -8.33 2.82 -7.42
C VAL A 538 -8.56 4.30 -7.17
N VAL A 539 -9.65 4.67 -6.48
CA VAL A 539 -9.93 6.07 -6.11
C VAL A 539 -8.82 6.64 -5.21
N GLY A 540 -8.36 5.87 -4.20
CA GLY A 540 -7.22 6.24 -3.38
C GLY A 540 -5.94 6.42 -4.20
N GLY A 541 -5.68 5.54 -5.17
CA GLY A 541 -4.54 5.61 -6.09
C GLY A 541 -4.58 6.85 -7.00
N ILE A 542 -5.74 7.20 -7.54
CA ILE A 542 -5.92 8.44 -8.31
C ILE A 542 -5.63 9.66 -7.43
N GLY A 543 -6.03 9.63 -6.17
CA GLY A 543 -5.67 10.66 -5.18
C GLY A 543 -4.17 10.82 -5.02
N VAL A 544 -3.43 9.72 -4.91
CA VAL A 544 -1.95 9.72 -4.87
C VAL A 544 -1.38 10.31 -6.15
N MET A 545 -1.85 9.89 -7.31
CA MET A 545 -1.38 10.38 -8.61
C MET A 545 -1.56 11.89 -8.74
N ASN A 546 -2.74 12.41 -8.38
CA ASN A 546 -3.04 13.84 -8.47
C ASN A 546 -2.13 14.68 -7.55
N ILE A 547 -1.93 14.22 -6.31
CA ILE A 547 -1.08 14.93 -5.35
C ILE A 547 0.39 14.84 -5.77
N MET A 548 0.84 13.72 -6.32
CA MET A 548 2.19 13.57 -6.87
C MET A 548 2.42 14.46 -8.08
N LEU A 549 1.43 14.64 -8.98
CA LEU A 549 1.53 15.58 -10.10
C LEU A 549 1.70 17.03 -9.59
N VAL A 550 0.92 17.44 -8.59
CA VAL A 550 1.08 18.76 -7.95
C VAL A 550 2.46 18.86 -7.30
N SER A 551 2.94 17.81 -6.61
CA SER A 551 4.27 17.80 -6.01
C SER A 551 5.38 17.98 -7.04
N VAL A 552 5.28 17.37 -8.22
CA VAL A 552 6.23 17.53 -9.32
C VAL A 552 6.22 18.98 -9.84
N THR A 553 5.04 19.58 -10.05
CA THR A 553 4.93 20.95 -10.55
C THR A 553 5.49 21.99 -9.57
N GLU A 554 5.26 21.84 -8.27
CA GLU A 554 5.82 22.73 -7.25
C GLU A 554 7.34 22.56 -7.08
N ARG A 555 7.88 21.39 -7.39
CA ARG A 555 9.31 21.08 -7.26
C ARG A 555 10.05 21.08 -8.60
N THR A 556 9.44 21.64 -9.66
CA THR A 556 10.02 21.69 -11.00
C THR A 556 11.42 22.31 -10.98
N HIS A 557 11.60 23.44 -10.29
CA HIS A 557 12.89 24.12 -10.14
C HIS A 557 13.95 23.23 -9.44
N GLU A 558 13.57 22.54 -8.37
CA GLU A 558 14.44 21.61 -7.64
C GLU A 558 14.89 20.44 -8.53
N ILE A 559 13.99 19.92 -9.38
CA ILE A 559 14.30 18.88 -10.36
C ILE A 559 15.29 19.42 -11.40
N GLY A 560 15.06 20.65 -11.89
CA GLY A 560 15.95 21.33 -12.82
C GLY A 560 17.38 21.46 -12.29
N ILE A 561 17.55 21.86 -11.04
CA ILE A 561 18.86 21.93 -10.38
C ILE A 561 19.55 20.55 -10.37
N ARG A 562 18.83 19.49 -10.00
CA ARG A 562 19.40 18.12 -9.98
C ARG A 562 19.85 17.70 -11.37
N MET A 563 19.04 17.94 -12.39
CA MET A 563 19.39 17.63 -13.77
C MET A 563 20.59 18.44 -14.25
N ALA A 564 20.66 19.73 -13.89
CA ALA A 564 21.78 20.59 -14.27
C ALA A 564 23.12 20.10 -13.68
N VAL A 565 23.12 19.65 -12.43
CA VAL A 565 24.33 19.06 -11.80
C VAL A 565 24.59 17.60 -12.20
N GLY A 566 23.84 17.06 -13.17
CA GLY A 566 24.11 15.78 -13.82
C GLY A 566 23.32 14.59 -13.29
N ALA A 567 22.14 14.76 -12.68
CA ALA A 567 21.21 13.66 -12.41
C ALA A 567 20.72 13.05 -13.73
N ARG A 568 20.61 11.72 -13.78
CA ARG A 568 20.00 10.97 -14.89
C ARG A 568 18.48 11.01 -14.77
N GLN A 569 17.79 10.75 -15.89
CA GLN A 569 16.34 10.61 -15.87
C GLN A 569 15.89 9.49 -14.92
N ASP A 570 16.62 8.38 -14.90
CA ASP A 570 16.33 7.24 -14.01
C ASP A 570 16.49 7.59 -12.52
N ASP A 571 17.44 8.46 -12.16
CA ASP A 571 17.66 8.89 -10.77
C ASP A 571 16.44 9.69 -10.26
N ILE A 572 15.88 10.57 -11.10
CA ILE A 572 14.67 11.35 -10.80
C ILE A 572 13.44 10.43 -10.73
N LEU A 573 13.26 9.54 -11.72
CA LEU A 573 12.18 8.56 -11.76
C LEU A 573 12.18 7.72 -10.49
N GLN A 574 13.32 7.16 -10.13
CA GLN A 574 13.48 6.30 -8.96
C GLN A 574 13.16 7.05 -7.67
N GLN A 575 13.59 8.29 -7.54
CA GLN A 575 13.34 9.10 -6.34
C GLN A 575 11.85 9.33 -6.12
N PHE A 576 11.11 9.81 -7.14
CA PHE A 576 9.68 10.07 -7.02
C PHE A 576 8.86 8.79 -6.87
N LEU A 577 9.29 7.68 -7.47
CA LEU A 577 8.65 6.38 -7.32
C LEU A 577 8.81 5.86 -5.88
N ILE A 578 9.99 5.96 -5.30
CA ILE A 578 10.25 5.59 -3.89
C ILE A 578 9.38 6.46 -2.97
N GLU A 579 9.27 7.77 -3.22
CA GLU A 579 8.44 8.68 -2.43
C GLU A 579 6.96 8.21 -2.45
N SER A 580 6.43 7.90 -3.62
CA SER A 580 5.06 7.40 -3.79
C SER A 580 4.83 6.07 -3.06
N VAL A 581 5.75 5.11 -3.21
CA VAL A 581 5.66 3.79 -2.56
C VAL A 581 5.74 3.92 -1.03
N LEU A 582 6.62 4.79 -0.51
CA LEU A 582 6.73 5.03 0.92
C LEU A 582 5.45 5.62 1.53
N VAL A 583 4.86 6.62 0.86
CA VAL A 583 3.57 7.21 1.27
C VAL A 583 2.50 6.13 1.33
N CYS A 584 2.42 5.26 0.31
CA CYS A 584 1.45 4.18 0.24
C CYS A 584 1.69 3.12 1.32
N LEU A 585 2.93 2.72 1.57
CA LEU A 585 3.29 1.76 2.62
C LEU A 585 2.98 2.27 4.02
N LEU A 586 3.32 3.53 4.30
CA LEU A 586 3.01 4.16 5.59
C LEU A 586 1.49 4.31 5.77
N GLY A 587 0.78 4.82 4.74
CA GLY A 587 -0.68 4.91 4.76
C GLY A 587 -1.34 3.55 4.94
N GLY A 588 -0.84 2.52 4.23
CA GLY A 588 -1.31 1.14 4.34
C GLY A 588 -1.10 0.55 5.73
N SER A 589 0.08 0.74 6.31
CA SER A 589 0.39 0.27 7.67
C SER A 589 -0.51 0.93 8.72
N ILE A 590 -0.70 2.24 8.63
CA ILE A 590 -1.61 3.00 9.49
C ILE A 590 -3.06 2.52 9.28
N GLY A 591 -3.49 2.29 8.04
CA GLY A 591 -4.82 1.77 7.72
C GLY A 591 -5.09 0.40 8.33
N ILE A 592 -4.09 -0.50 8.32
CA ILE A 592 -4.18 -1.80 9.01
C ILE A 592 -4.37 -1.61 10.52
N VAL A 593 -3.59 -0.73 11.15
CA VAL A 593 -3.73 -0.42 12.59
C VAL A 593 -5.12 0.13 12.90
N PHE A 594 -5.62 1.06 12.08
CA PHE A 594 -6.98 1.59 12.23
C PHE A 594 -8.06 0.51 12.07
N SER A 595 -7.87 -0.47 11.17
CA SER A 595 -8.84 -1.56 11.02
C SER A 595 -8.95 -2.42 12.29
N TYR A 596 -7.84 -2.65 13.00
CA TYR A 596 -7.87 -3.28 14.32
C TYR A 596 -8.64 -2.44 15.36
N GLY A 597 -8.44 -1.12 15.34
CA GLY A 597 -9.22 -0.19 16.18
C GLY A 597 -10.72 -0.29 15.91
N VAL A 598 -11.12 -0.34 14.63
CA VAL A 598 -12.51 -0.57 14.23
C VAL A 598 -13.02 -1.92 14.76
N GLY A 599 -12.18 -2.97 14.71
CA GLY A 599 -12.52 -4.28 15.25
C GLY A 599 -12.78 -4.27 16.76
N VAL A 600 -11.99 -3.54 17.52
CA VAL A 600 -12.17 -3.36 18.97
C VAL A 600 -13.48 -2.61 19.27
N VAL A 601 -13.73 -1.52 18.56
CA VAL A 601 -14.98 -0.74 18.72
C VAL A 601 -16.18 -1.60 18.35
N PHE A 602 -16.11 -2.36 17.24
CA PHE A 602 -17.18 -3.28 16.84
C PHE A 602 -17.49 -4.31 17.93
N ALA A 603 -16.47 -4.91 18.56
CA ALA A 603 -16.64 -5.89 19.62
C ALA A 603 -17.30 -5.32 20.88
N MET A 604 -17.23 -4.01 21.13
CA MET A 604 -17.94 -3.35 22.24
C MET A 604 -19.45 -3.25 21.99
N PHE A 605 -19.88 -3.07 20.74
CA PHE A 605 -21.28 -2.91 20.37
C PHE A 605 -21.96 -4.22 19.97
N VAL A 606 -21.22 -5.13 19.31
CA VAL A 606 -21.76 -6.37 18.77
C VAL A 606 -21.14 -7.55 19.50
N LYS A 607 -21.93 -8.16 20.42
CA LYS A 607 -21.52 -9.34 21.20
C LYS A 607 -21.75 -10.66 20.46
N SER A 608 -22.50 -10.65 19.35
CA SER A 608 -22.91 -11.86 18.64
C SER A 608 -21.75 -12.59 17.96
N PHE A 609 -20.76 -11.85 17.43
CA PHE A 609 -19.54 -12.39 16.85
C PHE A 609 -18.44 -11.32 16.80
N ALA A 610 -17.18 -11.75 16.73
CA ALA A 610 -16.02 -10.88 16.62
C ALA A 610 -15.49 -10.85 15.17
N MET A 611 -14.93 -9.72 14.76
CA MET A 611 -14.18 -9.63 13.49
C MET A 611 -12.97 -10.57 13.53
N LYS A 612 -12.76 -11.36 12.47
CA LYS A 612 -11.58 -12.21 12.33
C LYS A 612 -10.61 -11.64 11.32
N PHE A 613 -9.47 -11.16 11.80
CA PHE A 613 -8.38 -10.70 10.96
C PHE A 613 -7.53 -11.87 10.48
N SER A 614 -7.42 -12.04 9.17
CA SER A 614 -6.57 -13.07 8.55
C SER A 614 -5.21 -12.49 8.21
N ILE A 615 -4.13 -13.22 8.49
CA ILE A 615 -2.77 -12.85 8.09
C ILE A 615 -2.71 -12.66 6.57
N LEU A 616 -3.40 -13.50 5.80
CA LEU A 616 -3.45 -13.38 4.35
C LEU A 616 -4.07 -12.05 3.89
N SER A 617 -5.15 -11.57 4.54
CA SER A 617 -5.77 -10.29 4.18
C SER A 617 -4.87 -9.10 4.53
N ILE A 618 -4.12 -9.16 5.64
CA ILE A 618 -3.16 -8.13 6.04
C ILE A 618 -1.99 -8.07 5.03
N VAL A 619 -1.41 -9.21 4.70
CA VAL A 619 -0.32 -9.31 3.72
C VAL A 619 -0.80 -8.84 2.34
N SER A 620 -1.98 -9.27 1.90
CA SER A 620 -2.57 -8.82 0.63
C SER A 620 -2.79 -7.31 0.61
N ALA A 621 -3.29 -6.71 1.69
CA ALA A 621 -3.48 -5.26 1.80
C ALA A 621 -2.15 -4.50 1.69
N PHE A 622 -1.08 -5.02 2.32
CA PHE A 622 0.26 -4.45 2.23
C PHE A 622 0.83 -4.50 0.81
N PHE A 623 0.67 -5.63 0.12
CA PHE A 623 1.07 -5.77 -1.28
C PHE A 623 0.26 -4.88 -2.22
N CYS A 624 -1.06 -4.80 -2.03
CA CYS A 624 -1.92 -3.90 -2.80
C CYS A 624 -1.53 -2.43 -2.60
N SER A 625 -1.21 -2.02 -1.37
CA SER A 625 -0.71 -0.68 -1.06
C SER A 625 0.58 -0.36 -1.82
N SER A 626 1.54 -1.27 -1.83
CA SER A 626 2.80 -1.14 -2.59
C SER A 626 2.54 -1.02 -4.10
N LEU A 627 1.67 -1.88 -4.63
CA LEU A 627 1.31 -1.89 -6.05
C LEU A 627 0.65 -0.57 -6.48
N ILE A 628 -0.24 -0.03 -5.65
CA ILE A 628 -0.86 1.28 -5.88
C ILE A 628 0.21 2.37 -5.95
N GLY A 629 1.14 2.40 -5.01
CA GLY A 629 2.26 3.35 -5.01
C GLY A 629 3.08 3.28 -6.29
N ILE A 630 3.35 2.08 -6.80
CA ILE A 630 4.08 1.88 -8.06
C ILE A 630 3.24 2.33 -9.27
N VAL A 631 2.02 1.82 -9.41
CA VAL A 631 1.18 2.06 -10.59
C VAL A 631 0.79 3.53 -10.74
N PHE A 632 0.28 4.12 -9.67
CA PHE A 632 -0.19 5.52 -9.69
C PHE A 632 0.93 6.53 -9.47
N GLY A 633 2.06 6.14 -8.89
CA GLY A 633 3.26 6.97 -8.78
C GLY A 633 4.11 7.01 -10.04
N PHE A 634 4.00 6.01 -10.93
CA PHE A 634 4.85 5.90 -12.12
C PHE A 634 4.67 7.04 -13.11
N LEU A 635 3.43 7.42 -13.41
CA LEU A 635 3.15 8.48 -14.39
C LEU A 635 3.68 9.86 -13.94
N PRO A 636 3.42 10.34 -12.70
CA PRO A 636 4.03 11.56 -12.18
C PRO A 636 5.56 11.51 -12.15
N ALA A 637 6.13 10.40 -11.71
CA ALA A 637 7.58 10.22 -11.65
C ALA A 637 8.23 10.26 -13.03
N ARG A 638 7.60 9.64 -14.04
CA ARG A 638 8.05 9.70 -15.43
C ARG A 638 7.96 11.11 -16.00
N ASN A 639 6.91 11.85 -15.69
CA ASN A 639 6.77 13.23 -16.11
C ASN A 639 7.87 14.10 -15.49
N ALA A 640 8.18 13.93 -14.20
CA ALA A 640 9.29 14.61 -13.53
C ALA A 640 10.65 14.29 -14.18
N ALA A 641 10.89 13.03 -14.53
CA ALA A 641 12.14 12.58 -15.15
C ALA A 641 12.35 13.12 -16.58
N ARG A 642 11.27 13.51 -17.26
CA ARG A 642 11.30 14.02 -18.64
C ARG A 642 11.21 15.53 -18.76
N LEU A 643 11.27 16.24 -17.64
CA LEU A 643 11.31 17.70 -17.67
C LEU A 643 12.56 18.19 -18.43
N ASP A 644 12.40 19.25 -19.18
CA ASP A 644 13.54 19.96 -19.77
C ASP A 644 14.27 20.72 -18.66
N PRO A 645 15.59 20.51 -18.48
CA PRO A 645 16.35 21.17 -17.42
C PRO A 645 16.27 22.70 -17.48
N ILE A 646 16.23 23.28 -18.67
CA ILE A 646 16.21 24.73 -18.88
C ILE A 646 14.86 25.31 -18.50
N GLU A 647 13.77 24.70 -19.00
CA GLU A 647 12.42 25.12 -18.62
C GLU A 647 12.19 24.94 -17.11
N ALA A 648 12.76 23.86 -16.52
CA ALA A 648 12.66 23.62 -15.11
C ALA A 648 13.41 24.65 -14.25
N LEU A 649 14.58 25.11 -14.69
CA LEU A 649 15.36 26.16 -14.02
C LEU A 649 14.74 27.56 -14.20
N ALA A 650 14.05 27.82 -15.32
CA ALA A 650 13.44 29.13 -15.62
C ALA A 650 12.11 29.35 -14.85
N ARG A 651 11.47 28.31 -14.34
CA ARG A 651 10.24 28.44 -13.53
C ARG A 651 10.59 28.87 -12.12
N GLU A 652 10.07 30.03 -11.71
CA GLU A 652 10.14 30.57 -10.34
C GLU A 652 9.17 29.86 -9.39
#